data_728db7976695018eebc1d1f28a7bd77b
#
_entry.id   728db7976695018eebc1d1f28a7bd77b
#
_cell.length_a   1.000
_cell.length_b   1.000
_cell.length_c   1.000
_cell.angle_alpha   90.00
_cell.angle_beta   90.00
_cell.angle_gamma   90.00
#
_symmetry.space_group_name_H-M   'P 1'
#
loop_
_entity.id
_entity.type
_entity.pdbx_description
1 polymer ?
#
loop_
_entity_poly.entity_id
_entity_poly.type
_entity_poly.pdbx_seq_one_letter_code
_entity_poly.pdbx_strand_id
1 'polypeptide(L)'
;MSHTPAPHLLPLIGGSAAPAQHPLDPLTGAEIDRAREILVDAGLLGDSVRVPMLLPDEPTKTELADWQPGTAIDRRIDATLMDTATGKVIEAIVSVTHGEVVSQREHDPAIAPYGQPQYLFEEYDRAAEIVKSSPEWRAAMVRRGLEDRIDLAFCSPLAPGFVGRENEVGRRVIRSLTFLRDSEDDIPWAHPVEGLIVHIDLITNEVLGVEDEGDVSVPGGSGRYTSEAVGPARESLKPIEIVQPEGPSFHVDGSHVQWENWSLRIGFNAREGLVLNDVRFDDRPVLARASVPEMVVPYGDTSPTRFWISYFDAGEYLLGKNANALELGCDCLGVIKYFDAHVADDRGHAVRVPNVVCMHEEDYGVLWKHTEQGPVGAQVRRSRRLVVSYFATVGNYDYGFYWYFYLDGSIQMEAKATGIVFVGAGEPGSKSPHANEIAPGVFAPVHQHLFCARLDVAIDGEDNRLVEVDAVRIPMGEQNPFGNAFTWSQTALATEKQAQRVADTSVARTWEVQSASRTNITGAPTAYHLYPQPTALLMADPASSVAARAAFATKHLWATAYEPGQLWPGGRYPNAHQGGSGLPEYSAGDRPIDGEDLVLWHTFGLTHIPRTEDWPIMPVDYAGFWFKPYGFLDVNPAMDVPESSQAHAGAGRDGCCGGGDACACAH
;
A
#
# COMPACT_ATOMS: atom_id res chain seq x y z
N MET A 1 9.51 -11.32 25.29
CA MET A 1 10.39 -11.52 24.13
C MET A 1 10.46 -10.22 23.40
N SER A 2 11.67 -9.75 23.12
CA SER A 2 11.89 -8.63 22.23
C SER A 2 11.07 -8.84 20.96
N HIS A 3 10.42 -7.80 20.46
CA HIS A 3 10.08 -7.74 19.05
C HIS A 3 11.40 -8.00 18.33
N THR A 4 11.62 -9.22 17.92
CA THR A 4 12.62 -9.47 16.89
C THR A 4 12.23 -8.54 15.76
N PRO A 5 13.09 -7.64 15.26
CA PRO A 5 12.82 -6.90 14.04
C PRO A 5 12.29 -7.89 13.03
N ALA A 6 11.33 -7.49 12.21
CA ALA A 6 10.71 -8.35 11.23
C ALA A 6 11.77 -9.37 10.76
N PRO A 7 11.53 -10.69 10.82
CA PRO A 7 12.60 -11.71 10.79
C PRO A 7 13.48 -11.70 9.54
N HIS A 8 13.33 -10.69 8.70
CA HIS A 8 13.96 -10.48 7.41
C HIS A 8 14.95 -9.32 7.35
N LEU A 9 15.10 -8.51 8.42
CA LEU A 9 16.09 -7.44 8.45
C LEU A 9 17.45 -8.00 8.91
N LEU A 10 18.33 -8.26 7.96
CA LEU A 10 19.70 -8.72 8.25
C LEU A 10 20.67 -7.52 8.22
N PRO A 11 21.51 -7.32 9.27
CA PRO A 11 22.56 -6.31 9.21
C PRO A 11 23.53 -6.61 8.07
N LEU A 12 23.97 -5.59 7.35
CA LEU A 12 24.91 -5.73 6.24
C LEU A 12 26.24 -6.30 6.72
N ILE A 13 26.55 -7.52 6.32
CA ILE A 13 27.90 -8.05 6.31
C ILE A 13 28.44 -7.86 4.89
N GLY A 14 29.09 -6.71 4.68
CA GLY A 14 30.03 -6.44 3.60
C GLY A 14 29.67 -6.92 2.18
N GLY A 15 28.87 -6.14 1.48
CA GLY A 15 28.77 -6.19 0.03
C GLY A 15 28.53 -4.77 -0.49
N SER A 16 29.52 -4.16 -1.18
CA SER A 16 29.31 -2.86 -1.80
C SER A 16 28.31 -3.04 -2.95
N ALA A 17 27.10 -2.51 -2.79
CA ALA A 17 26.22 -2.30 -3.92
C ALA A 17 26.92 -1.38 -4.94
N ALA A 18 26.71 -1.63 -6.24
CA ALA A 18 27.19 -0.71 -7.27
C ALA A 18 26.62 0.70 -7.00
N PRO A 19 27.39 1.75 -7.26
CA PRO A 19 26.87 3.12 -7.11
C PRO A 19 25.64 3.34 -8.00
N ALA A 20 24.72 4.20 -7.56
CA ALA A 20 23.55 4.58 -8.35
C ALA A 20 23.98 5.11 -9.72
N GLN A 21 23.31 4.63 -10.77
CA GLN A 21 23.60 5.02 -12.16
C GLN A 21 22.57 6.01 -12.71
N HIS A 22 21.43 6.12 -12.05
CA HIS A 22 20.34 7.02 -12.41
C HIS A 22 19.84 7.77 -11.17
N PRO A 23 19.40 9.05 -11.31
CA PRO A 23 18.90 9.83 -10.17
C PRO A 23 17.75 9.19 -9.40
N LEU A 24 16.91 8.41 -10.07
CA LEU A 24 15.75 7.71 -9.47
C LEU A 24 16.05 6.28 -8.98
N ASP A 25 17.32 5.86 -8.96
CA ASP A 25 17.65 4.56 -8.39
C ASP A 25 17.36 4.54 -6.88
N PRO A 26 16.89 3.41 -6.30
CA PRO A 26 16.72 3.27 -4.87
C PRO A 26 18.00 3.59 -4.09
N LEU A 27 17.85 3.97 -2.83
CA LEU A 27 19.01 4.19 -1.96
C LEU A 27 19.80 2.90 -1.76
N THR A 28 21.12 3.01 -1.83
CA THR A 28 22.03 1.95 -1.45
C THR A 28 22.31 1.98 0.04
N GLY A 29 22.74 0.85 0.62
CA GLY A 29 23.17 0.81 2.02
C GLY A 29 24.31 1.78 2.32
N ALA A 30 25.25 1.95 1.37
CA ALA A 30 26.37 2.89 1.51
C ALA A 30 25.91 4.35 1.57
N GLU A 31 24.88 4.72 0.80
CA GLU A 31 24.30 6.08 0.85
C GLU A 31 23.59 6.34 2.19
N ILE A 32 22.85 5.35 2.72
CA ILE A 32 22.20 5.45 4.03
C ILE A 32 23.24 5.63 5.15
N ASP A 33 24.27 4.77 5.18
CA ASP A 33 25.33 4.88 6.19
C ASP A 33 26.10 6.19 6.04
N ARG A 34 26.34 6.66 4.82
CA ARG A 34 26.99 7.95 4.57
C ARG A 34 26.14 9.13 5.05
N ALA A 35 24.83 9.11 4.82
CA ALA A 35 23.93 10.13 5.37
C ALA A 35 23.96 10.17 6.89
N ARG A 36 23.97 8.98 7.52
CA ARG A 36 24.14 8.87 8.97
C ARG A 36 25.42 9.52 9.48
N GLU A 37 26.56 9.24 8.83
CA GLU A 37 27.84 9.88 9.18
C GLU A 37 27.76 11.42 9.10
N ILE A 38 27.21 11.95 8.02
CA ILE A 38 27.03 13.40 7.82
C ILE A 38 26.17 14.01 8.93
N LEU A 39 25.07 13.34 9.28
CA LEU A 39 24.18 13.80 10.35
C LEU A 39 24.86 13.77 11.73
N VAL A 40 25.72 12.79 12.00
CA VAL A 40 26.56 12.73 13.22
C VAL A 40 27.58 13.86 13.23
N ASP A 41 28.31 14.06 12.14
CA ASP A 41 29.33 15.12 12.01
C ASP A 41 28.71 16.52 12.13
N ALA A 42 27.48 16.70 11.64
CA ALA A 42 26.71 17.93 11.80
C ALA A 42 26.13 18.13 13.23
N GLY A 43 26.27 17.15 14.12
CA GLY A 43 25.72 17.20 15.48
C GLY A 43 24.19 17.03 15.55
N LEU A 44 23.56 16.54 14.48
CA LEU A 44 22.11 16.33 14.39
C LEU A 44 21.69 14.94 14.86
N LEU A 45 22.59 13.96 14.82
CA LEU A 45 22.33 12.58 15.24
C LEU A 45 23.27 12.18 16.37
N GLY A 46 22.76 12.22 17.60
CA GLY A 46 23.47 11.85 18.84
C GLY A 46 22.80 10.66 19.55
N ASP A 47 23.23 10.37 20.78
CA ASP A 47 22.78 9.19 21.53
C ASP A 47 21.27 9.15 21.79
N SER A 48 20.64 10.29 22.05
CA SER A 48 19.19 10.41 22.27
C SER A 48 18.36 10.56 20.98
N VAL A 49 19.02 10.81 19.85
CA VAL A 49 18.31 11.05 18.58
C VAL A 49 18.11 9.75 17.82
N ARG A 50 16.93 9.58 17.24
CA ARG A 50 16.53 8.45 16.39
C ARG A 50 16.12 8.94 15.01
N VAL A 51 16.02 7.99 14.09
CA VAL A 51 15.66 8.19 12.69
C VAL A 51 14.33 7.50 12.41
N PRO A 52 13.18 8.13 12.72
CA PRO A 52 11.86 7.57 12.38
C PRO A 52 11.70 7.28 10.90
N MET A 53 12.21 8.16 10.03
CA MET A 53 12.07 8.04 8.59
C MET A 53 13.33 8.57 7.88
N LEU A 54 13.78 7.81 6.85
CA LEU A 54 14.85 8.20 5.94
C LEU A 54 14.45 7.75 4.54
N LEU A 55 14.32 8.71 3.62
CA LEU A 55 13.82 8.50 2.26
C LEU A 55 14.78 9.11 1.23
N PRO A 56 14.78 8.66 -0.04
CA PRO A 56 15.39 9.44 -1.10
C PRO A 56 14.68 10.80 -1.21
N ASP A 57 15.44 11.89 -1.29
CA ASP A 57 14.95 13.19 -1.78
C ASP A 57 15.03 13.13 -3.30
N GLU A 58 13.93 12.72 -3.93
CA GLU A 58 13.86 12.48 -5.37
C GLU A 58 14.09 13.81 -6.13
N PRO A 59 14.84 13.79 -7.24
CA PRO A 59 15.03 14.98 -8.04
C PRO A 59 13.70 15.47 -8.63
N THR A 60 13.59 16.77 -8.80
CA THR A 60 12.47 17.41 -9.50
C THR A 60 12.43 16.99 -10.97
N LYS A 61 11.26 17.09 -11.62
CA LYS A 61 11.13 16.82 -13.06
C LYS A 61 12.10 17.66 -13.90
N THR A 62 12.34 18.92 -13.51
CA THR A 62 13.32 19.80 -14.18
C THR A 62 14.74 19.25 -14.04
N GLU A 63 15.16 18.84 -12.84
CA GLU A 63 16.49 18.24 -12.62
C GLU A 63 16.64 16.93 -13.42
N LEU A 64 15.59 16.13 -13.52
CA LEU A 64 15.58 14.91 -14.34
C LEU A 64 15.67 15.20 -15.84
N ALA A 65 14.96 16.22 -16.33
CA ALA A 65 14.99 16.62 -17.74
C ALA A 65 16.37 17.16 -18.16
N ASP A 66 17.08 17.82 -17.24
CA ASP A 66 18.42 18.35 -17.47
C ASP A 66 19.54 17.29 -17.33
N TRP A 67 19.23 16.16 -16.67
CA TRP A 67 20.21 15.10 -16.44
C TRP A 67 20.50 14.31 -17.72
N GLN A 68 21.77 13.93 -17.89
CA GLN A 68 22.23 13.09 -19.01
C GLN A 68 23.00 11.87 -18.47
N PRO A 69 22.86 10.68 -19.08
CA PRO A 69 23.63 9.51 -18.70
C PRO A 69 25.13 9.79 -18.65
N GLY A 70 25.75 9.43 -17.52
CA GLY A 70 27.18 9.67 -17.28
C GLY A 70 27.51 11.03 -16.66
N THR A 71 26.53 11.91 -16.41
CA THR A 71 26.74 13.10 -15.59
C THR A 71 26.65 12.77 -14.11
N ALA A 72 27.33 13.58 -13.28
CA ALA A 72 27.27 13.42 -11.83
C ALA A 72 25.83 13.59 -11.33
N ILE A 73 25.45 12.75 -10.39
CA ILE A 73 24.14 12.79 -9.72
C ILE A 73 24.36 13.35 -8.33
N ASP A 74 23.63 14.41 -7.95
CA ASP A 74 23.53 14.80 -6.55
C ASP A 74 22.51 13.89 -5.84
N ARG A 75 23.00 12.93 -5.08
CA ARG A 75 22.18 12.00 -4.30
C ARG A 75 21.83 12.64 -2.97
N ARG A 76 20.54 12.92 -2.79
CA ARG A 76 20.02 13.57 -1.59
C ARG A 76 19.10 12.62 -0.83
N ILE A 77 19.04 12.83 0.47
CA ILE A 77 18.27 12.04 1.42
C ILE A 77 17.46 12.98 2.31
N ASP A 78 16.17 12.71 2.42
CA ASP A 78 15.24 13.34 3.36
C ASP A 78 15.19 12.52 4.65
N ALA A 79 15.74 13.07 5.73
CA ALA A 79 15.79 12.44 7.04
C ALA A 79 14.88 13.15 8.04
N THR A 80 14.02 12.39 8.71
CA THR A 80 13.29 12.82 9.91
C THR A 80 14.06 12.31 11.13
N LEU A 81 14.45 13.23 12.01
CA LEU A 81 15.19 12.96 13.24
C LEU A 81 14.31 13.32 14.43
N MET A 82 14.31 12.51 15.47
CA MET A 82 13.56 12.74 16.70
C MET A 82 14.44 12.54 17.91
N ASP A 83 14.54 13.55 18.77
CA ASP A 83 15.16 13.42 20.07
C ASP A 83 14.20 12.75 21.07
N THR A 84 14.49 11.52 21.46
CA THR A 84 13.65 10.73 22.37
C THR A 84 13.63 11.25 23.81
N ALA A 85 14.54 12.15 24.19
CA ALA A 85 14.55 12.77 25.50
C ALA A 85 13.62 13.98 25.58
N THR A 86 13.38 14.66 24.46
CA THR A 86 12.61 15.92 24.43
C THR A 86 11.38 15.89 23.53
N GLY A 87 11.29 14.91 22.61
CA GLY A 87 10.25 14.84 21.60
C GLY A 87 10.44 15.82 20.42
N LYS A 88 11.52 16.59 20.38
CA LYS A 88 11.81 17.52 19.28
C LYS A 88 12.11 16.76 17.99
N VAL A 89 11.62 17.30 16.87
CA VAL A 89 11.79 16.72 15.56
C VAL A 89 12.54 17.69 14.64
N ILE A 90 13.50 17.16 13.90
CA ILE A 90 14.24 17.89 12.86
C ILE A 90 14.06 17.15 11.54
N GLU A 91 13.68 17.86 10.50
CA GLU A 91 13.72 17.42 9.12
C GLU A 91 15.00 17.95 8.48
N ALA A 92 15.78 17.08 7.86
CA ALA A 92 17.05 17.45 7.25
C ALA A 92 17.18 16.86 5.84
N ILE A 93 17.56 17.69 4.87
CA ILE A 93 18.00 17.21 3.56
C ILE A 93 19.50 17.10 3.57
N VAL A 94 20.01 15.92 3.25
CA VAL A 94 21.42 15.57 3.25
C VAL A 94 21.88 15.25 1.84
N SER A 95 22.90 15.93 1.31
CA SER A 95 23.60 15.51 0.12
C SER A 95 24.71 14.52 0.48
N VAL A 96 24.54 13.26 0.11
CA VAL A 96 25.59 12.24 0.31
C VAL A 96 26.71 12.40 -0.71
N THR A 97 26.43 13.02 -1.86
CA THR A 97 27.41 13.34 -2.90
C THR A 97 28.38 14.42 -2.45
N HIS A 98 27.88 15.50 -1.85
CA HIS A 98 28.71 16.63 -1.40
C HIS A 98 29.16 16.48 0.07
N GLY A 99 28.55 15.56 0.83
CA GLY A 99 28.90 15.28 2.22
C GLY A 99 28.45 16.37 3.20
N GLU A 100 27.29 16.98 2.96
CA GLU A 100 26.78 18.10 3.75
C GLU A 100 25.28 18.03 4.01
N VAL A 101 24.82 18.72 5.05
CA VAL A 101 23.40 18.98 5.30
C VAL A 101 23.01 20.22 4.46
N VAL A 102 22.15 20.01 3.47
CA VAL A 102 21.70 21.05 2.53
C VAL A 102 20.70 22.00 3.20
N SER A 103 19.77 21.44 3.97
CA SER A 103 18.78 22.21 4.71
C SER A 103 18.31 21.46 5.94
N GLN A 104 17.79 22.19 6.93
CA GLN A 104 17.14 21.62 8.10
C GLN A 104 15.98 22.50 8.54
N ARG A 105 14.95 21.87 9.12
CA ARG A 105 13.78 22.53 9.66
C ARG A 105 13.36 21.83 10.95
N GLU A 106 13.02 22.60 11.98
CA GLU A 106 12.38 22.05 13.18
C GLU A 106 10.87 21.88 12.95
N HIS A 107 10.34 20.77 13.44
CA HIS A 107 8.92 20.50 13.58
C HIS A 107 8.64 20.29 15.08
N ASP A 108 7.66 21.03 15.63
CA ASP A 108 7.25 20.88 17.03
C ASP A 108 5.91 20.13 17.09
N PRO A 109 5.91 18.83 17.43
CA PRO A 109 4.69 18.04 17.51
C PRO A 109 3.73 18.49 18.62
N ALA A 110 4.18 19.34 19.57
CA ALA A 110 3.35 19.86 20.64
C ALA A 110 2.49 21.06 20.22
N ILE A 111 2.74 21.62 19.02
CA ILE A 111 1.99 22.77 18.49
C ILE A 111 0.95 22.30 17.49
N ALA A 112 -0.28 22.82 17.60
CA ALA A 112 -1.35 22.51 16.63
C ALA A 112 -0.92 22.91 15.19
N PRO A 113 -1.26 22.08 14.18
CA PRO A 113 -2.20 20.95 14.18
C PRO A 113 -1.63 19.63 14.72
N TYR A 114 -0.54 19.66 15.50
CA TYR A 114 0.16 18.52 16.06
C TYR A 114 0.78 17.63 14.98
N GLY A 115 0.96 16.33 15.22
CA GLY A 115 1.53 15.38 14.26
C GLY A 115 2.89 14.87 14.73
N GLN A 116 2.89 13.61 15.15
CA GLN A 116 4.09 12.90 15.60
C GLN A 116 4.78 12.22 14.41
N PRO A 117 6.10 12.08 14.42
CA PRO A 117 6.78 11.22 13.45
C PRO A 117 6.38 9.76 13.63
N GLN A 118 6.77 8.94 12.67
CA GLN A 118 6.50 7.50 12.64
C GLN A 118 7.03 6.81 13.90
N TYR A 119 6.41 5.70 14.28
CA TYR A 119 6.89 4.93 15.42
C TYR A 119 8.22 4.22 15.12
N LEU A 120 9.03 4.11 16.16
CA LEU A 120 10.28 3.37 16.15
C LEU A 120 10.03 1.93 16.60
N PHE A 121 10.80 0.98 16.09
CA PHE A 121 10.68 -0.41 16.55
C PHE A 121 11.05 -0.56 18.03
N GLU A 122 12.06 0.18 18.50
CA GLU A 122 12.43 0.17 19.92
C GLU A 122 11.33 0.70 20.85
N GLU A 123 10.37 1.48 20.34
CA GLU A 123 9.25 1.99 21.14
C GLU A 123 8.19 0.93 21.44
N TYR A 124 8.04 -0.07 20.58
CA TYR A 124 7.09 -1.18 20.82
C TYR A 124 7.54 -2.05 21.99
N ASP A 125 8.83 -2.43 22.03
CA ASP A 125 9.39 -3.21 23.12
C ASP A 125 9.32 -2.43 24.44
N ARG A 126 9.71 -1.14 24.39
CA ARG A 126 9.66 -0.25 25.56
C ARG A 126 8.23 -0.06 26.09
N ALA A 127 7.25 0.12 25.22
CA ALA A 127 5.84 0.22 25.62
C ALA A 127 5.37 -1.06 26.31
N ALA A 128 5.71 -2.23 25.80
CA ALA A 128 5.36 -3.51 26.41
C ALA A 128 5.99 -3.68 27.80
N GLU A 129 7.24 -3.24 28.00
CA GLU A 129 7.92 -3.24 29.31
C GLU A 129 7.22 -2.30 30.30
N ILE A 130 6.86 -1.08 29.86
CA ILE A 130 6.14 -0.11 30.68
C ILE A 130 4.80 -0.68 31.14
N VAL A 131 4.02 -1.29 30.22
CA VAL A 131 2.73 -1.93 30.55
C VAL A 131 2.92 -3.00 31.62
N LYS A 132 3.84 -3.95 31.40
CA LYS A 132 4.07 -5.07 32.33
C LYS A 132 4.59 -4.62 33.69
N SER A 133 5.22 -3.46 33.80
CA SER A 133 5.68 -2.86 35.05
C SER A 133 4.63 -2.01 35.76
N SER A 134 3.51 -1.65 35.09
CA SER A 134 2.43 -0.82 35.68
C SER A 134 1.70 -1.55 36.80
N PRO A 135 1.64 -0.98 38.00
CA PRO A 135 0.88 -1.56 39.12
C PRO A 135 -0.61 -1.65 38.82
N GLU A 136 -1.18 -0.67 38.14
CA GLU A 136 -2.61 -0.59 37.78
C GLU A 136 -2.98 -1.69 36.79
N TRP A 137 -2.16 -1.90 35.76
CA TRP A 137 -2.36 -2.98 34.78
C TRP A 137 -2.23 -4.34 35.45
N ARG A 138 -1.22 -4.55 36.30
CA ARG A 138 -1.05 -5.81 37.06
C ARG A 138 -2.24 -6.07 37.97
N ALA A 139 -2.76 -5.04 38.66
CA ALA A 139 -3.95 -5.17 39.48
C ALA A 139 -5.19 -5.55 38.64
N ALA A 140 -5.31 -5.01 37.42
CA ALA A 140 -6.37 -5.37 36.50
C ALA A 140 -6.28 -6.84 36.03
N MET A 141 -5.07 -7.34 35.78
CA MET A 141 -4.82 -8.75 35.45
C MET A 141 -5.18 -9.68 36.63
N VAL A 142 -4.80 -9.31 37.84
CA VAL A 142 -5.16 -10.07 39.09
C VAL A 142 -6.66 -10.11 39.27
N ARG A 143 -7.40 -9.00 39.12
CA ARG A 143 -8.87 -8.96 39.22
C ARG A 143 -9.55 -9.92 38.24
N ARG A 144 -8.95 -10.12 37.05
CA ARG A 144 -9.44 -11.07 36.04
C ARG A 144 -8.99 -12.51 36.28
N GLY A 145 -8.26 -12.79 37.35
CA GLY A 145 -7.72 -14.12 37.65
C GLY A 145 -6.62 -14.58 36.70
N LEU A 146 -5.88 -13.61 36.13
CA LEU A 146 -4.84 -13.82 35.10
C LEU A 146 -3.41 -13.61 35.69
N GLU A 147 -3.25 -13.63 36.99
CA GLU A 147 -1.97 -13.38 37.66
C GLU A 147 -0.87 -14.32 37.18
N ASP A 148 -1.15 -15.59 37.06
CA ASP A 148 -0.21 -16.65 36.64
C ASP A 148 0.15 -16.55 35.12
N ARG A 149 -0.55 -15.71 34.36
CA ARG A 149 -0.39 -15.53 32.92
C ARG A 149 0.26 -14.21 32.52
N ILE A 150 0.67 -13.38 33.47
CA ILE A 150 1.28 -12.06 33.21
C ILE A 150 2.53 -12.18 32.33
N ASP A 151 3.36 -13.18 32.55
CA ASP A 151 4.58 -13.39 31.77
C ASP A 151 4.30 -13.76 30.30
N LEU A 152 3.19 -14.45 30.05
CA LEU A 152 2.70 -14.82 28.71
C LEU A 152 1.87 -13.72 28.03
N ALA A 153 1.65 -12.58 28.71
CA ALA A 153 0.92 -11.47 28.12
C ALA A 153 1.69 -10.86 26.96
N PHE A 154 1.00 -10.69 25.83
CA PHE A 154 1.43 -9.92 24.68
C PHE A 154 0.77 -8.54 24.75
N CYS A 155 1.56 -7.52 25.01
CA CYS A 155 1.12 -6.13 24.99
C CYS A 155 1.27 -5.60 23.57
N SER A 156 0.16 -5.29 22.90
CA SER A 156 0.16 -4.78 21.52
C SER A 156 0.05 -3.26 21.52
N PRO A 157 1.16 -2.53 21.30
CA PRO A 157 1.15 -1.08 21.24
C PRO A 157 0.63 -0.60 19.89
N LEU A 158 -0.25 0.39 19.90
CA LEU A 158 -1.00 0.86 18.74
C LEU A 158 -1.08 2.39 18.71
N ALA A 159 -1.11 2.97 17.52
CA ALA A 159 -1.29 4.41 17.33
C ALA A 159 -2.64 4.89 17.93
N PRO A 160 -2.66 6.00 18.69
CA PRO A 160 -3.83 6.43 19.45
C PRO A 160 -4.91 7.09 18.59
N GLY A 161 -4.64 7.38 17.32
CA GLY A 161 -5.45 8.30 16.54
C GLY A 161 -5.37 9.73 17.10
N PHE A 162 -6.42 10.51 16.85
CA PHE A 162 -6.57 11.82 17.48
C PHE A 162 -8.01 11.94 18.03
N VAL A 163 -8.14 11.94 19.34
CA VAL A 163 -9.44 12.00 20.01
C VAL A 163 -9.62 13.26 20.90
N GLY A 164 -8.60 14.14 20.92
CA GLY A 164 -8.66 15.43 21.61
C GLY A 164 -8.61 15.34 23.14
N ARG A 165 -8.09 14.28 23.72
CA ARG A 165 -7.89 14.17 25.18
C ARG A 165 -6.79 15.14 25.61
N GLU A 166 -7.08 16.01 26.60
CA GLU A 166 -6.16 17.05 27.07
C GLU A 166 -4.80 16.53 27.54
N ASN A 167 -4.78 15.34 28.15
CA ASN A 167 -3.55 14.70 28.64
C ASN A 167 -2.77 13.96 27.54
N GLU A 168 -3.27 13.88 26.31
CA GLU A 168 -2.61 13.21 25.17
C GLU A 168 -2.20 14.19 24.06
N VAL A 169 -2.91 15.30 23.93
CA VAL A 169 -2.70 16.28 22.83
C VAL A 169 -1.25 16.81 22.87
N GLY A 170 -0.58 16.74 21.71
CA GLY A 170 0.80 17.19 21.55
C GLY A 170 1.86 16.26 22.16
N ARG A 171 1.47 15.16 22.78
CA ARG A 171 2.40 14.16 23.33
C ARG A 171 2.62 12.99 22.36
N ARG A 172 3.74 12.30 22.54
CA ARG A 172 4.02 11.05 21.81
C ARG A 172 3.37 9.87 22.54
N VAL A 173 2.09 9.69 22.28
CA VAL A 173 1.28 8.66 22.95
C VAL A 173 1.22 7.39 22.13
N ILE A 174 1.25 6.24 22.81
CA ILE A 174 0.88 4.94 22.26
C ILE A 174 -0.15 4.29 23.20
N ARG A 175 -1.08 3.52 22.66
CA ARG A 175 -2.05 2.76 23.44
C ARG A 175 -1.77 1.28 23.29
N SER A 176 -1.72 0.56 24.41
CA SER A 176 -1.47 -0.87 24.40
C SER A 176 -2.70 -1.65 24.78
N LEU A 177 -3.08 -2.58 23.93
CA LEU A 177 -4.04 -3.65 24.23
C LEU A 177 -3.29 -4.86 24.76
N THR A 178 -4.00 -5.72 25.48
CA THR A 178 -3.45 -6.94 26.07
C THR A 178 -4.05 -8.17 25.42
N PHE A 179 -3.20 -9.09 25.01
CA PHE A 179 -3.54 -10.44 24.57
C PHE A 179 -2.76 -11.45 25.40
N LEU A 180 -3.20 -12.69 25.42
CA LEU A 180 -2.49 -13.76 26.11
C LEU A 180 -1.97 -14.80 25.14
N ARG A 181 -1.01 -15.58 25.60
CA ARG A 181 -0.56 -16.82 24.96
C ARG A 181 -0.80 -17.98 25.91
N ASP A 182 -1.09 -19.15 25.39
CA ASP A 182 -1.13 -20.40 26.17
C ASP A 182 0.26 -21.00 26.36
N SER A 183 1.20 -20.65 25.45
CA SER A 183 2.62 -21.00 25.48
C SER A 183 3.42 -19.93 24.75
N GLU A 184 4.76 -19.97 24.80
CA GLU A 184 5.62 -19.06 24.07
C GLU A 184 5.42 -19.09 22.56
N ASP A 185 5.05 -20.24 22.01
CA ASP A 185 4.83 -20.48 20.57
C ASP A 185 3.37 -20.24 20.16
N ASP A 186 2.51 -19.80 21.07
CA ASP A 186 1.11 -19.57 20.76
C ASP A 186 0.87 -18.21 20.08
N ILE A 187 -0.23 -18.13 19.34
CA ILE A 187 -0.67 -16.94 18.61
C ILE A 187 -1.52 -16.08 19.55
N PRO A 188 -1.04 -14.89 19.94
CA PRO A 188 -1.72 -14.07 20.95
C PRO A 188 -3.09 -13.58 20.51
N TRP A 189 -3.31 -13.42 19.21
CA TRP A 189 -4.55 -12.87 18.67
C TRP A 189 -5.80 -13.72 18.98
N ALA A 190 -5.63 -15.01 19.34
CA ALA A 190 -6.76 -15.86 19.76
C ALA A 190 -7.28 -15.53 21.16
N HIS A 191 -6.52 -14.81 21.97
CA HIS A 191 -6.77 -14.66 23.41
C HIS A 191 -6.76 -13.18 23.85
N PRO A 192 -7.65 -12.33 23.29
CA PRO A 192 -7.75 -10.93 23.70
C PRO A 192 -8.24 -10.79 25.14
N VAL A 193 -7.62 -9.87 25.91
CA VAL A 193 -8.08 -9.44 27.24
C VAL A 193 -8.91 -8.18 27.02
N GLU A 194 -10.22 -8.35 26.92
CA GLU A 194 -11.13 -7.25 26.57
C GLU A 194 -11.20 -6.18 27.64
N GLY A 195 -11.35 -4.91 27.22
CA GLY A 195 -11.58 -3.77 28.09
C GLY A 195 -10.35 -3.30 28.88
N LEU A 196 -9.14 -3.81 28.58
CA LEU A 196 -7.91 -3.40 29.26
C LEU A 196 -6.99 -2.63 28.31
N ILE A 197 -6.87 -1.32 28.51
CA ILE A 197 -6.10 -0.40 27.66
C ILE A 197 -5.13 0.39 28.53
N VAL A 198 -3.87 0.47 28.12
CA VAL A 198 -2.85 1.30 28.79
C VAL A 198 -2.40 2.42 27.86
N HIS A 199 -2.49 3.65 28.34
CA HIS A 199 -2.07 4.86 27.64
C HIS A 199 -0.66 5.23 28.12
N ILE A 200 0.27 5.41 27.22
CA ILE A 200 1.68 5.60 27.53
C ILE A 200 2.21 6.83 26.80
N ASP A 201 2.89 7.72 27.50
CA ASP A 201 3.74 8.75 26.91
C ASP A 201 5.14 8.19 26.71
N LEU A 202 5.57 8.06 25.46
CA LEU A 202 6.85 7.45 25.09
C LEU A 202 8.06 8.37 25.31
N ILE A 203 7.85 9.68 25.54
CA ILE A 203 8.94 10.61 25.88
C ILE A 203 9.24 10.55 27.37
N THR A 204 8.21 10.59 28.21
CA THR A 204 8.39 10.53 29.67
C THR A 204 8.46 9.11 30.20
N ASN A 205 8.06 8.10 29.38
CA ASN A 205 7.87 6.70 29.77
C ASN A 205 6.85 6.50 30.90
N GLU A 206 5.85 7.39 30.98
CA GLU A 206 4.82 7.37 32.01
C GLU A 206 3.55 6.73 31.49
N VAL A 207 2.88 5.97 32.35
CA VAL A 207 1.50 5.53 32.13
C VAL A 207 0.58 6.72 32.41
N LEU A 208 -0.07 7.23 31.38
CA LEU A 208 -1.03 8.35 31.47
C LEU A 208 -2.38 7.92 32.05
N GLY A 209 -2.69 6.62 31.95
CA GLY A 209 -3.90 6.03 32.48
C GLY A 209 -4.05 4.57 32.07
N VAL A 210 -4.83 3.84 32.85
CA VAL A 210 -5.26 2.47 32.55
C VAL A 210 -6.77 2.45 32.52
N GLU A 211 -7.36 2.14 31.37
CA GLU A 211 -8.78 1.86 31.25
C GLU A 211 -8.99 0.37 31.53
N ASP A 212 -9.91 0.06 32.44
CA ASP A 212 -10.23 -1.30 32.88
C ASP A 212 -11.75 -1.46 32.90
N GLU A 213 -12.30 -1.84 31.75
CA GLU A 213 -13.74 -1.95 31.55
C GLU A 213 -14.14 -3.39 31.22
N GLY A 214 -14.87 -3.99 32.14
CA GLY A 214 -15.53 -5.28 31.97
C GLY A 214 -14.73 -6.50 32.41
N ASP A 215 -15.48 -7.60 32.56
CA ASP A 215 -15.00 -8.92 32.98
C ASP A 215 -15.35 -9.97 31.90
N VAL A 216 -15.03 -9.69 30.64
CA VAL A 216 -15.24 -10.68 29.58
C VAL A 216 -14.17 -11.76 29.68
N SER A 217 -14.60 -13.02 29.67
CA SER A 217 -13.68 -14.16 29.72
C SER A 217 -12.78 -14.21 28.50
N VAL A 218 -11.50 -14.50 28.71
CA VAL A 218 -10.56 -14.70 27.60
C VAL A 218 -10.97 -15.95 26.81
N PRO A 219 -11.11 -15.86 25.47
CA PRO A 219 -11.44 -17.01 24.65
C PRO A 219 -10.40 -18.12 24.77
N GLY A 220 -10.84 -19.39 24.87
CA GLY A 220 -9.98 -20.56 25.05
C GLY A 220 -9.70 -21.33 23.75
N GLY A 221 -10.18 -20.87 22.60
CA GLY A 221 -10.00 -21.55 21.31
C GLY A 221 -8.60 -21.34 20.74
N SER A 222 -8.04 -22.33 20.03
CA SER A 222 -6.76 -22.18 19.34
C SER A 222 -6.89 -21.32 18.07
N GLY A 223 -5.97 -20.39 17.87
CA GLY A 223 -5.81 -19.62 16.63
C GLY A 223 -4.65 -20.12 15.76
N ARG A 224 -4.09 -21.30 16.04
CA ARG A 224 -2.92 -21.82 15.32
C ARG A 224 -3.27 -22.22 13.89
N TYR A 225 -2.43 -21.81 12.93
CA TYR A 225 -2.61 -22.08 11.50
C TYR A 225 -1.40 -22.77 10.84
N THR A 226 -0.40 -23.18 11.63
CA THR A 226 0.74 -23.94 11.11
C THR A 226 0.32 -25.31 10.60
N SER A 227 1.09 -25.90 9.68
CA SER A 227 0.80 -27.21 9.11
C SER A 227 0.62 -28.30 10.17
N GLU A 228 1.37 -28.20 11.29
CA GLU A 228 1.23 -29.14 12.42
C GLU A 228 -0.12 -28.98 13.13
N ALA A 229 -0.63 -27.75 13.23
CA ALA A 229 -1.89 -27.47 13.93
C ALA A 229 -3.12 -27.82 13.09
N VAL A 230 -3.08 -27.58 11.76
CA VAL A 230 -4.22 -27.84 10.87
C VAL A 230 -4.31 -29.28 10.37
N GLY A 231 -3.22 -30.07 10.53
CA GLY A 231 -3.17 -31.47 10.11
C GLY A 231 -2.76 -31.67 8.65
N PRO A 232 -2.97 -32.87 8.08
CA PRO A 232 -2.46 -33.21 6.77
C PRO A 232 -3.07 -32.37 5.65
N ALA A 233 -2.22 -31.90 4.73
CA ALA A 233 -2.66 -31.20 3.54
C ALA A 233 -3.53 -32.08 2.64
N ARG A 234 -4.45 -31.48 1.87
CA ARG A 234 -5.27 -32.21 0.90
C ARG A 234 -4.43 -32.73 -0.27
N GLU A 235 -4.58 -34.01 -0.61
CA GLU A 235 -3.83 -34.67 -1.68
C GLU A 235 -4.44 -34.43 -3.09
N SER A 236 -5.65 -33.91 -3.16
CA SER A 236 -6.35 -33.68 -4.43
C SER A 236 -5.80 -32.52 -5.23
N LEU A 237 -5.16 -31.53 -4.57
CA LEU A 237 -4.56 -30.39 -5.23
C LEU A 237 -3.19 -30.76 -5.81
N LYS A 238 -3.08 -30.74 -7.14
CA LYS A 238 -1.84 -31.07 -7.84
C LYS A 238 -1.03 -29.82 -8.13
N PRO A 239 0.31 -29.89 -8.11
CA PRO A 239 1.18 -28.76 -8.39
C PRO A 239 1.01 -28.24 -9.81
N ILE A 240 1.20 -26.93 -9.97
CA ILE A 240 1.33 -26.25 -11.28
C ILE A 240 2.78 -25.79 -11.40
N GLU A 241 3.39 -26.08 -12.53
CA GLU A 241 4.72 -25.58 -12.88
C GLU A 241 4.59 -24.54 -14.00
N ILE A 242 5.30 -23.42 -13.85
CA ILE A 242 5.41 -22.37 -14.86
C ILE A 242 6.84 -22.40 -15.40
N VAL A 243 6.98 -22.69 -16.69
CA VAL A 243 8.28 -22.86 -17.35
C VAL A 243 8.37 -21.92 -18.55
N GLN A 244 9.45 -21.17 -18.62
CA GLN A 244 9.84 -20.33 -19.76
C GLN A 244 11.17 -20.86 -20.31
N PRO A 245 11.17 -21.84 -21.25
CA PRO A 245 12.39 -22.54 -21.66
C PRO A 245 13.39 -21.66 -22.42
N GLU A 246 12.94 -20.54 -22.99
CA GLU A 246 13.78 -19.56 -23.68
C GLU A 246 14.14 -18.36 -22.78
N GLY A 247 13.73 -18.41 -21.49
CA GLY A 247 13.88 -17.31 -20.53
C GLY A 247 12.69 -16.35 -20.54
N PRO A 248 12.71 -15.34 -19.66
CA PRO A 248 11.67 -14.31 -19.60
C PRO A 248 11.80 -13.32 -20.75
N SER A 249 10.68 -12.64 -21.09
CA SER A 249 10.67 -11.59 -22.13
C SER A 249 11.14 -10.23 -21.61
N PHE A 250 11.35 -10.08 -20.31
CA PHE A 250 11.84 -8.82 -19.73
C PHE A 250 13.37 -8.74 -19.73
N HIS A 251 13.86 -7.51 -19.87
CA HIS A 251 15.27 -7.16 -19.67
C HIS A 251 15.40 -6.18 -18.49
N VAL A 252 16.47 -6.34 -17.69
CA VAL A 252 16.71 -5.51 -16.49
C VAL A 252 18.14 -4.99 -16.49
N ASP A 253 18.27 -3.67 -16.36
CA ASP A 253 19.55 -2.98 -16.17
C ASP A 253 19.45 -2.07 -14.93
N GLY A 254 20.06 -2.50 -13.81
CA GLY A 254 19.88 -1.85 -12.51
C GLY A 254 18.42 -1.85 -12.05
N SER A 255 17.85 -0.66 -11.91
CA SER A 255 16.43 -0.45 -11.60
C SER A 255 15.54 -0.35 -12.85
N HIS A 256 16.14 -0.22 -14.04
CA HIS A 256 15.42 -0.08 -15.30
C HIS A 256 14.95 -1.43 -15.82
N VAL A 257 13.67 -1.51 -16.16
CA VAL A 257 12.99 -2.70 -16.69
C VAL A 257 12.43 -2.37 -18.06
N GLN A 258 12.65 -3.26 -19.02
CA GLN A 258 12.00 -3.27 -20.32
C GLN A 258 11.25 -4.59 -20.50
N TRP A 259 10.02 -4.54 -20.93
CA TRP A 259 9.18 -5.71 -21.22
C TRP A 259 8.21 -5.38 -22.34
N GLU A 260 8.36 -6.07 -23.47
CA GLU A 260 7.57 -5.81 -24.67
C GLU A 260 7.62 -4.30 -25.02
N ASN A 261 6.47 -3.62 -25.10
CA ASN A 261 6.41 -2.18 -25.37
C ASN A 261 6.52 -1.31 -24.09
N TRP A 262 6.69 -1.92 -22.91
CA TRP A 262 6.83 -1.23 -21.65
C TRP A 262 8.27 -0.94 -21.28
N SER A 263 8.48 0.23 -20.69
CA SER A 263 9.70 0.62 -20.01
C SER A 263 9.36 1.32 -18.71
N LEU A 264 10.04 0.98 -17.62
CA LEU A 264 9.81 1.57 -16.29
C LEU A 264 11.03 1.41 -15.40
N ARG A 265 11.06 2.16 -14.28
CA ARG A 265 12.07 2.02 -13.24
C ARG A 265 11.45 1.60 -11.93
N ILE A 266 12.11 0.65 -11.25
CA ILE A 266 11.74 0.15 -9.94
C ILE A 266 12.41 1.02 -8.88
N GLY A 267 11.61 1.72 -8.08
CA GLY A 267 12.01 2.42 -6.88
C GLY A 267 11.50 1.71 -5.63
N PHE A 268 12.12 2.00 -4.49
CA PHE A 268 11.68 1.51 -3.19
C PHE A 268 12.09 2.49 -2.10
N ASN A 269 11.19 2.76 -1.15
CA ASN A 269 11.50 3.57 0.02
C ASN A 269 10.79 3.06 1.28
N ALA A 270 11.26 3.52 2.43
CA ALA A 270 10.77 3.03 3.72
C ALA A 270 9.28 3.31 3.98
N ARG A 271 8.71 4.40 3.44
CA ARG A 271 7.32 4.80 3.69
C ARG A 271 6.33 4.09 2.76
N GLU A 272 6.59 4.14 1.47
CA GLU A 272 5.64 3.72 0.44
C GLU A 272 5.84 2.26 0.01
N GLY A 273 7.03 1.70 0.27
CA GLY A 273 7.45 0.44 -0.34
C GLY A 273 7.80 0.64 -1.81
N LEU A 274 7.16 -0.12 -2.70
CA LEU A 274 7.38 -0.08 -4.14
C LEU A 274 6.92 1.24 -4.76
N VAL A 275 7.82 1.87 -5.51
CA VAL A 275 7.56 3.05 -6.33
C VAL A 275 7.91 2.71 -7.77
N LEU A 276 7.06 3.09 -8.70
CA LEU A 276 7.30 3.00 -10.14
C LEU A 276 7.61 4.38 -10.70
N ASN A 277 8.68 4.50 -11.44
CA ASN A 277 9.10 5.76 -12.05
C ASN A 277 9.26 5.61 -13.55
N ASP A 278 9.10 6.70 -14.29
CA ASP A 278 9.30 6.82 -15.75
C ASP A 278 8.63 5.66 -16.53
N VAL A 279 7.33 5.44 -16.26
CA VAL A 279 6.53 4.40 -16.90
C VAL A 279 6.15 4.85 -18.30
N ARG A 280 6.59 4.09 -19.30
CA ARG A 280 6.38 4.38 -20.72
C ARG A 280 5.77 3.19 -21.43
N PHE A 281 4.96 3.47 -22.43
CA PHE A 281 4.47 2.48 -23.38
C PHE A 281 4.81 2.96 -24.81
N ASP A 282 5.49 2.13 -25.57
CA ASP A 282 5.94 2.46 -26.93
C ASP A 282 6.83 3.71 -26.95
N ASP A 283 7.77 3.80 -25.99
CA ASP A 283 8.66 4.95 -25.69
C ASP A 283 7.93 6.25 -25.32
N ARG A 284 6.61 6.24 -25.23
CA ARG A 284 5.78 7.41 -24.88
C ARG A 284 5.49 7.42 -23.39
N PRO A 285 5.64 8.56 -22.71
CA PRO A 285 5.40 8.65 -21.28
C PRO A 285 3.90 8.45 -20.95
N VAL A 286 3.64 7.73 -19.85
CA VAL A 286 2.32 7.46 -19.30
C VAL A 286 2.22 7.93 -17.85
N LEU A 287 3.18 7.54 -17.00
CA LEU A 287 3.28 7.97 -15.61
C LEU A 287 4.72 8.39 -15.30
N ALA A 288 4.90 9.58 -14.76
CA ALA A 288 6.20 10.01 -14.24
C ALA A 288 6.53 9.25 -12.95
N ARG A 289 5.54 9.06 -12.06
CA ARG A 289 5.67 8.33 -10.80
C ARG A 289 4.35 7.70 -10.39
N ALA A 290 4.38 6.47 -9.84
CA ALA A 290 3.21 5.82 -9.27
C ALA A 290 3.57 5.05 -7.98
N SER A 291 2.73 5.15 -6.95
CA SER A 291 2.89 4.45 -5.67
C SER A 291 1.56 4.36 -4.91
N VAL A 292 1.57 3.68 -3.75
CA VAL A 292 0.50 3.73 -2.74
C VAL A 292 1.07 4.38 -1.48
N PRO A 293 1.10 5.73 -1.41
CA PRO A 293 1.81 6.46 -0.36
C PRO A 293 1.08 6.49 0.98
N GLU A 294 -0.19 6.08 1.03
CA GLU A 294 -0.94 6.05 2.27
C GLU A 294 -2.11 5.07 2.20
N MET A 295 -2.51 4.59 3.37
CA MET A 295 -3.76 3.88 3.58
C MET A 295 -4.28 4.18 4.98
N VAL A 296 -5.59 4.00 5.18
CA VAL A 296 -6.24 4.12 6.49
C VAL A 296 -7.12 2.91 6.77
N VAL A 297 -7.05 2.43 8.03
CA VAL A 297 -7.84 1.29 8.51
C VAL A 297 -8.70 1.74 9.70
N PRO A 298 -9.87 2.36 9.44
CA PRO A 298 -10.80 2.78 10.48
C PRO A 298 -11.69 1.62 10.93
N TYR A 299 -11.89 1.50 12.24
CA TYR A 299 -12.77 0.50 12.85
C TYR A 299 -14.12 1.10 13.23
N GLY A 300 -15.20 0.41 12.88
CA GLY A 300 -16.59 0.84 13.11
C GLY A 300 -17.16 0.51 14.48
N ASP A 301 -16.32 0.40 15.52
CA ASP A 301 -16.73 0.00 16.87
C ASP A 301 -16.74 1.21 17.81
N THR A 302 -17.80 1.32 18.63
CA THR A 302 -17.98 2.39 19.60
C THR A 302 -17.50 2.04 21.01
N SER A 303 -16.97 0.83 21.22
CA SER A 303 -16.45 0.38 22.51
C SER A 303 -15.24 1.22 22.94
N PRO A 304 -15.01 1.39 24.23
CA PRO A 304 -13.80 2.07 24.75
C PRO A 304 -12.51 1.50 24.19
N THR A 305 -12.49 0.19 23.95
CA THR A 305 -11.31 -0.51 23.43
C THR A 305 -10.98 -0.12 21.99
N ARG A 306 -11.95 0.30 21.16
CA ARG A 306 -11.76 0.37 19.70
C ARG A 306 -12.17 1.67 19.02
N PHE A 307 -12.98 2.56 19.64
CA PHE A 307 -13.51 3.76 19.00
C PHE A 307 -12.43 4.71 18.46
N TRP A 308 -11.22 4.60 18.96
CA TRP A 308 -10.06 5.42 18.59
C TRP A 308 -9.22 4.80 17.49
N ILE A 309 -9.45 3.55 17.11
CA ILE A 309 -8.62 2.82 16.15
C ILE A 309 -8.89 3.31 14.74
N SER A 310 -7.87 3.91 14.13
CA SER A 310 -7.87 4.37 12.74
C SER A 310 -6.42 4.52 12.28
N TYR A 311 -5.81 3.40 11.85
CA TYR A 311 -4.39 3.33 11.53
C TYR A 311 -4.08 3.91 10.16
N PHE A 312 -2.94 4.61 10.05
CA PHE A 312 -2.33 5.07 8.81
C PHE A 312 -1.06 4.25 8.59
N ASP A 313 -1.18 3.10 7.94
CA ASP A 313 -0.13 2.08 7.93
C ASP A 313 1.16 2.55 7.22
N ALA A 314 1.08 3.45 6.24
CA ALA A 314 2.26 4.07 5.67
C ALA A 314 2.78 5.24 6.52
N GLY A 315 1.87 6.14 6.94
CA GLY A 315 2.25 7.37 7.63
C GLY A 315 2.61 7.21 9.10
N GLU A 316 2.12 6.18 9.78
CA GLU A 316 2.40 5.89 11.19
C GLU A 316 3.43 4.78 11.37
N TYR A 317 3.42 3.74 10.49
CA TYR A 317 4.20 2.52 10.66
C TYR A 317 5.23 2.25 9.55
N LEU A 318 5.14 2.91 8.39
CA LEU A 318 6.02 2.76 7.24
C LEU A 318 5.88 1.38 6.53
N LEU A 319 5.10 1.32 5.46
CA LEU A 319 4.87 0.09 4.69
C LEU A 319 6.17 -0.54 4.18
N GLY A 320 7.09 0.26 3.62
CA GLY A 320 8.34 -0.25 3.08
C GLY A 320 9.33 -0.69 4.16
N LYS A 321 9.32 -0.08 5.36
CA LYS A 321 10.14 -0.53 6.50
C LYS A 321 9.62 -1.87 7.06
N ASN A 322 8.32 -2.17 6.87
CA ASN A 322 7.66 -3.42 7.26
C ASN A 322 7.52 -4.41 6.10
N ALA A 323 8.23 -4.20 4.99
CA ALA A 323 8.17 -5.09 3.85
C ALA A 323 8.87 -6.42 4.10
N ASN A 324 8.33 -7.48 3.48
CA ASN A 324 8.79 -8.85 3.66
C ASN A 324 9.82 -9.24 2.60
N ALA A 325 10.77 -10.10 2.97
CA ALA A 325 11.57 -10.84 2.01
C ALA A 325 10.70 -11.94 1.36
N LEU A 326 10.64 -11.95 0.03
CA LEU A 326 9.80 -12.88 -0.73
C LEU A 326 10.55 -14.16 -1.09
N GLU A 327 9.83 -15.28 -1.18
CA GLU A 327 10.38 -16.59 -1.45
C GLU A 327 9.74 -17.22 -2.69
N LEU A 328 10.60 -17.79 -3.56
CA LEU A 328 10.15 -18.55 -4.73
C LEU A 328 9.39 -19.81 -4.31
N GLY A 329 8.21 -19.98 -4.90
CA GLY A 329 7.34 -21.13 -4.64
C GLY A 329 6.32 -20.88 -3.52
N CYS A 330 6.52 -19.83 -2.70
CA CYS A 330 5.57 -19.37 -1.68
C CYS A 330 4.84 -18.12 -2.19
N ASP A 331 5.57 -17.04 -2.43
CA ASP A 331 4.99 -15.74 -2.80
C ASP A 331 4.85 -15.56 -4.32
N CYS A 332 5.71 -16.20 -5.10
CA CYS A 332 5.80 -16.06 -6.55
C CYS A 332 6.09 -17.40 -7.24
N LEU A 333 5.60 -17.58 -8.48
CA LEU A 333 5.85 -18.75 -9.31
C LEU A 333 6.41 -18.36 -10.69
N GLY A 334 7.26 -19.22 -11.28
CA GLY A 334 7.82 -19.03 -12.61
C GLY A 334 9.27 -18.56 -12.60
N VAL A 335 9.68 -17.84 -13.65
CA VAL A 335 11.01 -17.23 -13.76
C VAL A 335 10.97 -15.85 -13.11
N ILE A 336 11.56 -15.73 -11.92
CA ILE A 336 11.43 -14.56 -11.07
C ILE A 336 12.69 -13.71 -11.12
N LYS A 337 12.52 -12.40 -11.24
CA LYS A 337 13.52 -11.38 -10.90
C LYS A 337 13.14 -10.77 -9.57
N TYR A 338 14.03 -10.87 -8.59
CA TYR A 338 13.92 -10.17 -7.33
C TYR A 338 14.79 -8.92 -7.32
N PHE A 339 14.32 -7.88 -6.62
CA PHE A 339 15.09 -6.70 -6.28
C PHE A 339 15.21 -6.61 -4.76
N ASP A 340 16.40 -6.27 -4.30
CA ASP A 340 16.66 -5.94 -2.91
C ASP A 340 16.40 -4.46 -2.67
N ALA A 341 16.13 -4.09 -1.41
CA ALA A 341 16.12 -2.70 -0.99
C ALA A 341 16.94 -2.51 0.29
N HIS A 342 17.23 -1.25 0.59
CA HIS A 342 17.85 -0.84 1.83
C HIS A 342 16.97 0.21 2.50
N VAL A 343 16.79 0.06 3.81
CA VAL A 343 16.07 1.01 4.68
C VAL A 343 16.94 1.35 5.88
N ALA A 344 16.66 2.46 6.55
CA ALA A 344 17.34 2.79 7.79
C ALA A 344 16.67 2.12 9.01
N ASP A 345 17.48 1.61 9.93
CA ASP A 345 16.99 1.25 11.26
C ASP A 345 16.69 2.51 12.11
N ASP A 346 16.24 2.32 13.35
CA ASP A 346 15.89 3.43 14.25
C ASP A 346 17.09 4.31 14.62
N ARG A 347 18.32 3.87 14.34
CA ARG A 347 19.57 4.59 14.59
C ARG A 347 20.24 5.12 13.31
N GLY A 348 19.58 4.94 12.17
CA GLY A 348 20.04 5.40 10.86
C GLY A 348 21.06 4.48 10.19
N HIS A 349 21.30 3.27 10.68
CA HIS A 349 22.13 2.28 10.00
C HIS A 349 21.36 1.62 8.87
N ALA A 350 22.06 1.30 7.78
CA ALA A 350 21.48 0.60 6.66
C ALA A 350 21.13 -0.84 7.01
N VAL A 351 19.90 -1.23 6.67
CA VAL A 351 19.40 -2.60 6.77
C VAL A 351 18.96 -3.05 5.38
N ARG A 352 19.47 -4.19 4.92
CA ARG A 352 19.05 -4.81 3.66
C ARG A 352 17.78 -5.62 3.85
N VAL A 353 16.79 -5.40 3.00
CA VAL A 353 15.62 -6.27 2.83
C VAL A 353 15.82 -7.06 1.53
N PRO A 354 16.21 -8.34 1.61
CA PRO A 354 16.46 -9.13 0.41
C PRO A 354 15.15 -9.49 -0.28
N ASN A 355 15.16 -9.58 -1.62
CA ASN A 355 14.01 -10.02 -2.41
C ASN A 355 12.70 -9.27 -2.10
N VAL A 356 12.78 -7.98 -1.78
CA VAL A 356 11.63 -7.22 -1.31
C VAL A 356 10.62 -6.93 -2.43
N VAL A 357 11.08 -6.81 -3.68
CA VAL A 357 10.21 -6.67 -4.85
C VAL A 357 10.38 -7.91 -5.74
N CYS A 358 9.26 -8.50 -6.10
CA CYS A 358 9.15 -9.62 -7.03
C CYS A 358 8.68 -9.12 -8.39
N MET A 359 9.33 -9.56 -9.46
CA MET A 359 8.89 -9.32 -10.83
C MET A 359 8.90 -10.61 -11.64
N HIS A 360 7.81 -10.89 -12.36
CA HIS A 360 7.68 -12.07 -13.20
C HIS A 360 6.59 -11.88 -14.26
N GLU A 361 6.49 -12.82 -15.19
CA GLU A 361 5.44 -12.86 -16.19
C GLU A 361 4.37 -13.90 -15.82
N GLU A 362 3.12 -13.59 -16.12
CA GLU A 362 1.99 -14.51 -15.95
C GLU A 362 1.20 -14.66 -17.24
N ASP A 363 0.74 -15.88 -17.54
CA ASP A 363 -0.35 -16.09 -18.49
C ASP A 363 -1.67 -15.58 -17.88
N TYR A 364 -2.38 -14.73 -18.63
CA TYR A 364 -3.65 -14.14 -18.17
C TYR A 364 -4.84 -14.52 -19.09
N GLY A 365 -4.77 -15.68 -19.72
CA GLY A 365 -5.86 -16.18 -20.52
C GLY A 365 -5.95 -15.58 -21.93
N VAL A 366 -7.14 -15.24 -22.38
CA VAL A 366 -7.38 -14.71 -23.72
C VAL A 366 -7.18 -13.20 -23.76
N LEU A 367 -6.31 -12.72 -24.66
CA LEU A 367 -6.13 -11.29 -24.93
C LEU A 367 -7.22 -10.78 -25.89
N TRP A 368 -7.35 -11.44 -27.05
CA TRP A 368 -8.45 -11.22 -27.97
C TRP A 368 -8.80 -12.49 -28.74
N LYS A 369 -10.05 -12.59 -29.17
CA LYS A 369 -10.56 -13.74 -29.93
C LYS A 369 -11.68 -13.29 -30.83
N HIS A 370 -11.65 -13.78 -32.08
CA HIS A 370 -12.79 -13.71 -32.97
C HIS A 370 -12.91 -15.01 -33.80
N THR A 371 -14.12 -15.46 -34.04
CA THR A 371 -14.41 -16.60 -34.92
C THR A 371 -15.26 -16.12 -36.07
N GLU A 372 -14.70 -16.16 -37.28
CA GLU A 372 -15.38 -15.78 -38.51
C GLU A 372 -15.89 -17.01 -39.24
N GLN A 373 -17.08 -16.89 -39.84
CA GLN A 373 -17.59 -17.92 -40.77
C GLN A 373 -16.92 -17.71 -42.11
N GLY A 374 -16.08 -18.65 -42.52
CA GLY A 374 -15.38 -18.57 -43.80
C GLY A 374 -13.91 -18.97 -43.71
N PRO A 375 -13.11 -18.58 -44.70
CA PRO A 375 -11.70 -19.04 -44.77
C PRO A 375 -10.77 -18.51 -43.67
N VAL A 376 -11.16 -17.43 -43.00
CA VAL A 376 -10.35 -16.86 -41.91
C VAL A 376 -10.44 -17.73 -40.64
N GLY A 377 -11.61 -18.33 -40.36
CA GLY A 377 -11.84 -19.19 -39.21
C GLY A 377 -11.66 -18.47 -37.86
N ALA A 378 -11.26 -19.21 -36.85
CA ALA A 378 -11.03 -18.67 -35.52
C ALA A 378 -9.60 -18.12 -35.37
N GLN A 379 -9.50 -16.91 -34.86
CA GLN A 379 -8.25 -16.28 -34.49
C GLN A 379 -8.25 -16.00 -32.97
N VAL A 380 -7.13 -16.27 -32.29
CA VAL A 380 -6.98 -16.03 -30.83
C VAL A 380 -5.55 -15.65 -30.51
N ARG A 381 -5.39 -14.74 -29.56
CA ARG A 381 -4.10 -14.45 -28.94
C ARG A 381 -4.26 -14.53 -27.42
N ARG A 382 -3.22 -15.05 -26.77
CA ARG A 382 -3.19 -15.14 -25.31
C ARG A 382 -2.66 -13.85 -24.70
N SER A 383 -3.23 -13.48 -23.56
CA SER A 383 -2.75 -12.39 -22.74
C SER A 383 -1.57 -12.85 -21.90
N ARG A 384 -0.59 -12.00 -21.81
CA ARG A 384 0.50 -12.07 -20.85
C ARG A 384 0.56 -10.75 -20.08
N ARG A 385 0.96 -10.79 -18.82
CA ARG A 385 1.17 -9.59 -18.02
C ARG A 385 2.50 -9.67 -17.29
N LEU A 386 3.17 -8.53 -17.16
CA LEU A 386 4.28 -8.36 -16.24
C LEU A 386 3.72 -7.99 -14.89
N VAL A 387 4.18 -8.67 -13.85
CA VAL A 387 3.81 -8.42 -12.45
C VAL A 387 4.99 -7.80 -11.74
N VAL A 388 4.76 -6.71 -11.02
CA VAL A 388 5.73 -6.10 -10.09
C VAL A 388 5.03 -5.94 -8.75
N SER A 389 5.53 -6.58 -7.71
CA SER A 389 4.82 -6.65 -6.43
C SER A 389 5.74 -6.69 -5.22
N TYR A 390 5.18 -6.31 -4.06
CA TYR A 390 5.80 -6.51 -2.75
C TYR A 390 4.72 -6.79 -1.71
N PHE A 391 5.13 -7.32 -0.55
CA PHE A 391 4.29 -7.50 0.64
C PHE A 391 4.83 -6.71 1.83
N ALA A 392 3.92 -6.27 2.69
CA ALA A 392 4.24 -5.67 3.97
C ALA A 392 3.33 -6.24 5.06
N THR A 393 3.92 -6.53 6.24
CA THR A 393 3.17 -6.96 7.43
C THR A 393 3.09 -5.79 8.41
N VAL A 394 1.89 -5.29 8.65
CA VAL A 394 1.63 -4.22 9.62
C VAL A 394 0.75 -4.75 10.74
N GLY A 395 1.34 -4.97 11.90
CA GLY A 395 0.66 -5.56 13.05
C GLY A 395 0.23 -7.00 12.77
N ASN A 396 -1.08 -7.20 12.63
CA ASN A 396 -1.72 -8.50 12.39
C ASN A 396 -2.13 -8.72 10.93
N TYR A 397 -2.02 -7.71 10.06
CA TYR A 397 -2.39 -7.79 8.65
C TYR A 397 -1.19 -7.88 7.73
N ASP A 398 -1.37 -8.59 6.62
CA ASP A 398 -0.45 -8.67 5.50
C ASP A 398 -1.08 -8.05 4.26
N TYR A 399 -0.36 -7.13 3.63
CA TYR A 399 -0.80 -6.44 2.43
C TYR A 399 0.15 -6.73 1.29
N GLY A 400 -0.39 -7.25 0.18
CA GLY A 400 0.32 -7.37 -1.08
C GLY A 400 -0.10 -6.26 -2.05
N PHE A 401 0.87 -5.56 -2.63
CA PHE A 401 0.64 -4.51 -3.61
C PHE A 401 1.20 -4.94 -4.95
N TYR A 402 0.31 -5.06 -5.95
CA TYR A 402 0.60 -5.63 -7.25
C TYR A 402 0.31 -4.64 -8.35
N TRP A 403 1.33 -4.32 -9.15
CA TRP A 403 1.19 -3.60 -10.39
C TRP A 403 1.31 -4.57 -11.55
N TYR A 404 0.31 -4.58 -12.43
CA TYR A 404 0.27 -5.42 -13.61
C TYR A 404 0.33 -4.57 -14.86
N PHE A 405 1.21 -4.93 -15.79
CA PHE A 405 1.36 -4.30 -17.09
C PHE A 405 0.93 -5.30 -18.15
N TYR A 406 0.08 -4.87 -19.08
CA TYR A 406 -0.52 -5.73 -20.10
C TYR A 406 -0.01 -5.39 -21.49
N LEU A 407 -0.08 -6.37 -22.42
CA LEU A 407 0.33 -6.21 -23.83
C LEU A 407 -0.48 -5.16 -24.60
N ASP A 408 -1.67 -4.83 -24.14
CA ASP A 408 -2.56 -3.82 -24.74
C ASP A 408 -2.32 -2.39 -24.22
N GLY A 409 -1.28 -2.18 -23.42
CA GLY A 409 -0.98 -0.89 -22.82
C GLY A 409 -1.76 -0.60 -21.53
N SER A 410 -2.58 -1.53 -21.05
CA SER A 410 -3.30 -1.37 -19.77
C SER A 410 -2.39 -1.56 -18.57
N ILE A 411 -2.67 -0.80 -17.49
CA ILE A 411 -2.09 -0.96 -16.17
C ILE A 411 -3.21 -1.34 -15.21
N GLN A 412 -2.97 -2.30 -14.31
CA GLN A 412 -3.84 -2.60 -13.19
C GLN A 412 -3.06 -2.47 -11.90
N MET A 413 -3.65 -1.85 -10.90
CA MET A 413 -3.21 -1.91 -9.51
C MET A 413 -4.16 -2.80 -8.72
N GLU A 414 -3.62 -3.74 -7.95
CA GLU A 414 -4.38 -4.62 -7.06
C GLU A 414 -3.70 -4.66 -5.70
N ALA A 415 -4.46 -4.36 -4.66
CA ALA A 415 -4.08 -4.61 -3.27
C ALA A 415 -4.73 -5.92 -2.80
N LYS A 416 -3.95 -6.75 -2.12
CA LYS A 416 -4.36 -8.00 -1.50
C LYS A 416 -4.28 -7.83 0.00
N ALA A 417 -5.39 -8.03 0.71
CA ALA A 417 -5.44 -7.98 2.17
C ALA A 417 -5.64 -9.40 2.72
N THR A 418 -4.75 -9.82 3.62
CA THR A 418 -4.76 -11.11 4.30
C THR A 418 -4.15 -10.98 5.70
N GLY A 419 -3.75 -12.08 6.32
CA GLY A 419 -3.21 -12.09 7.67
C GLY A 419 -4.26 -12.45 8.72
N ILE A 420 -4.10 -11.96 9.93
CA ILE A 420 -4.99 -12.27 11.04
C ILE A 420 -5.93 -11.08 11.27
N VAL A 421 -7.24 -11.35 11.28
CA VAL A 421 -8.24 -10.31 11.58
C VAL A 421 -8.04 -9.79 13.00
N PHE A 422 -8.08 -8.46 13.18
CA PHE A 422 -8.03 -7.87 14.51
C PHE A 422 -9.27 -8.24 15.31
N VAL A 423 -9.07 -8.69 16.55
CA VAL A 423 -10.14 -9.29 17.35
C VAL A 423 -10.27 -8.70 18.75
N GLY A 424 -11.42 -8.93 19.35
CA GLY A 424 -11.70 -8.75 20.77
C GLY A 424 -12.45 -9.93 21.34
N ALA A 425 -12.66 -9.94 22.66
CA ALA A 425 -13.44 -10.97 23.32
C ALA A 425 -14.90 -10.53 23.53
N GLY A 426 -15.79 -11.52 23.56
CA GLY A 426 -17.20 -11.37 23.90
C GLY A 426 -17.80 -12.67 24.44
N GLU A 427 -18.99 -12.61 25.03
CA GLU A 427 -19.70 -13.80 25.46
C GLU A 427 -20.07 -14.66 24.25
N PRO A 428 -19.70 -15.97 24.22
CA PRO A 428 -20.01 -16.86 23.11
C PRO A 428 -21.51 -16.85 22.76
N GLY A 429 -21.81 -16.68 21.46
CA GLY A 429 -23.19 -16.64 20.95
C GLY A 429 -23.92 -15.31 21.16
N SER A 430 -23.28 -14.30 21.77
CA SER A 430 -23.83 -12.95 21.86
C SER A 430 -23.84 -12.24 20.50
N LYS A 431 -24.51 -11.10 20.41
CA LYS A 431 -24.58 -10.30 19.18
C LYS A 431 -24.06 -8.89 19.42
N SER A 432 -23.24 -8.40 18.51
CA SER A 432 -22.80 -7.02 18.46
C SER A 432 -23.25 -6.37 17.13
N PRO A 433 -23.67 -5.12 17.11
CA PRO A 433 -23.94 -4.41 15.87
C PRO A 433 -22.62 -3.99 15.14
N HIS A 434 -21.49 -4.07 15.84
CA HIS A 434 -20.19 -3.56 15.36
C HIS A 434 -19.16 -4.65 15.10
N ALA A 435 -19.45 -5.90 15.47
CA ALA A 435 -18.52 -7.02 15.32
C ALA A 435 -19.26 -8.34 15.08
N ASN A 436 -18.66 -9.24 14.34
CA ASN A 436 -19.13 -10.61 14.20
C ASN A 436 -18.30 -11.57 15.06
N GLU A 437 -18.97 -12.55 15.67
CA GLU A 437 -18.29 -13.68 16.29
C GLU A 437 -17.76 -14.60 15.19
N ILE A 438 -16.44 -14.73 15.11
CA ILE A 438 -15.74 -15.52 14.06
C ILE A 438 -15.24 -16.87 14.59
N ALA A 439 -15.06 -16.98 15.91
CA ALA A 439 -14.84 -18.23 16.65
C ALA A 439 -15.48 -18.06 18.03
N PRO A 440 -15.73 -19.14 18.79
CA PRO A 440 -16.42 -19.04 20.10
C PRO A 440 -15.75 -18.02 21.02
N GLY A 441 -16.46 -16.93 21.32
CA GLY A 441 -15.97 -15.83 22.15
C GLY A 441 -14.98 -14.87 21.48
N VAL A 442 -14.58 -15.11 20.22
CA VAL A 442 -13.69 -14.25 19.44
C VAL A 442 -14.52 -13.39 18.49
N PHE A 443 -14.47 -12.08 18.66
CA PHE A 443 -15.25 -11.10 17.91
C PHE A 443 -14.33 -10.23 17.06
N ALA A 444 -14.60 -10.15 15.77
CA ALA A 444 -13.88 -9.28 14.84
C ALA A 444 -14.76 -8.07 14.46
N PRO A 445 -14.32 -6.84 14.73
CA PRO A 445 -15.09 -5.64 14.42
C PRO A 445 -15.12 -5.35 12.92
N VAL A 446 -16.23 -4.74 12.46
CA VAL A 446 -16.36 -4.20 11.10
C VAL A 446 -15.36 -3.06 10.92
N HIS A 447 -14.65 -3.04 9.79
CA HIS A 447 -13.63 -2.04 9.48
C HIS A 447 -13.45 -1.85 7.98
N GLN A 448 -12.66 -0.88 7.60
CA GLN A 448 -12.31 -0.63 6.20
C GLN A 448 -10.79 -0.67 6.02
N HIS A 449 -10.34 -1.06 4.82
CA HIS A 449 -8.99 -0.84 4.33
C HIS A 449 -9.11 0.07 3.12
N LEU A 450 -8.71 1.33 3.27
CA LEU A 450 -8.81 2.33 2.21
C LEU A 450 -7.40 2.78 1.83
N PHE A 451 -6.98 2.38 0.63
CA PHE A 451 -5.70 2.70 0.03
C PHE A 451 -5.82 3.95 -0.83
N CYS A 452 -4.77 4.75 -0.90
CA CYS A 452 -4.68 5.89 -1.82
C CYS A 452 -3.50 5.69 -2.76
N ALA A 453 -3.78 5.51 -4.05
CA ALA A 453 -2.74 5.53 -5.08
C ALA A 453 -2.44 6.98 -5.51
N ARG A 454 -1.15 7.32 -5.64
CA ARG A 454 -0.67 8.54 -6.26
C ARG A 454 -0.17 8.23 -7.65
N LEU A 455 -0.80 8.83 -8.66
CA LEU A 455 -0.44 8.69 -10.06
C LEU A 455 -0.02 10.07 -10.58
N ASP A 456 1.26 10.28 -10.74
CA ASP A 456 1.84 11.45 -11.38
C ASP A 456 1.79 11.21 -12.88
N VAL A 457 0.74 11.72 -13.52
CA VAL A 457 0.43 11.39 -14.91
C VAL A 457 1.28 12.20 -15.89
N ALA A 458 1.62 11.56 -17.01
CA ALA A 458 2.44 12.19 -18.05
C ALA A 458 2.00 11.67 -19.44
N ILE A 459 0.71 11.82 -19.76
CA ILE A 459 0.14 11.29 -21.02
C ILE A 459 0.67 12.10 -22.20
N ASP A 460 1.66 11.49 -22.90
CA ASP A 460 2.44 12.14 -23.98
C ASP A 460 3.14 13.44 -23.56
N GLY A 461 3.39 13.64 -22.29
CA GLY A 461 3.99 14.84 -21.71
C GLY A 461 3.26 15.29 -20.44
N GLU A 462 3.71 16.39 -19.85
CA GLU A 462 3.23 16.90 -18.57
C GLU A 462 1.95 17.75 -18.71
N ASP A 463 1.69 18.34 -19.88
CA ASP A 463 0.50 19.17 -20.12
C ASP A 463 -0.73 18.28 -20.32
N ASN A 464 -1.47 18.03 -19.25
CA ASN A 464 -2.62 17.14 -19.26
C ASN A 464 -3.88 17.85 -18.79
N ARG A 465 -5.05 17.27 -19.10
CA ARG A 465 -6.35 17.69 -18.59
C ARG A 465 -7.14 16.50 -18.07
N LEU A 466 -7.96 16.75 -17.07
CA LEU A 466 -8.78 15.73 -16.45
C LEU A 466 -10.24 15.91 -16.86
N VAL A 467 -10.88 14.82 -17.33
CA VAL A 467 -12.27 14.79 -17.79
C VAL A 467 -13.02 13.66 -17.08
N GLU A 468 -14.15 13.99 -16.46
CA GLU A 468 -15.08 12.98 -15.96
C GLU A 468 -16.01 12.52 -17.08
N VAL A 469 -16.17 11.20 -17.23
CA VAL A 469 -16.98 10.57 -18.30
C VAL A 469 -18.08 9.73 -17.67
N ASP A 470 -19.33 10.07 -17.98
CA ASP A 470 -20.53 9.36 -17.51
C ASP A 470 -21.34 8.83 -18.69
N ALA A 471 -21.90 7.64 -18.57
CA ALA A 471 -22.93 7.14 -19.47
C ALA A 471 -24.27 7.87 -19.20
N VAL A 472 -24.91 8.34 -20.25
CA VAL A 472 -26.14 9.13 -20.17
C VAL A 472 -27.27 8.47 -20.93
N ARG A 473 -28.39 8.20 -20.24
CA ARG A 473 -29.60 7.68 -20.86
C ARG A 473 -30.29 8.81 -21.63
N ILE A 474 -30.68 8.54 -22.88
CA ILE A 474 -31.53 9.46 -23.67
C ILE A 474 -32.98 9.13 -23.37
N PRO A 475 -33.81 10.07 -22.89
CA PRO A 475 -35.22 9.85 -22.62
C PRO A 475 -35.97 9.39 -23.89
N MET A 476 -36.99 8.56 -23.69
CA MET A 476 -37.89 8.16 -24.79
C MET A 476 -38.62 9.39 -25.31
N GLY A 477 -38.67 9.55 -26.64
CA GLY A 477 -39.27 10.71 -27.31
C GLY A 477 -39.08 10.66 -28.81
N GLU A 478 -39.27 11.77 -29.51
CA GLU A 478 -39.16 11.84 -30.97
C GLU A 478 -37.81 11.39 -31.50
N GLN A 479 -36.73 11.74 -30.80
CA GLN A 479 -35.35 11.34 -31.17
C GLN A 479 -34.94 9.96 -30.64
N ASN A 480 -35.72 9.38 -29.75
CA ASN A 480 -35.52 8.04 -29.21
C ASN A 480 -36.86 7.32 -29.04
N PRO A 481 -37.56 7.00 -30.15
CA PRO A 481 -38.95 6.50 -30.11
C PRO A 481 -39.06 5.10 -29.48
N PHE A 482 -37.98 4.32 -29.43
CA PHE A 482 -37.93 2.99 -28.82
C PHE A 482 -37.34 2.98 -27.42
N GLY A 483 -36.84 4.11 -26.93
CA GLY A 483 -36.29 4.26 -25.57
C GLY A 483 -35.00 3.50 -25.28
N ASN A 484 -34.28 3.01 -26.31
CA ASN A 484 -33.08 2.18 -26.17
C ASN A 484 -31.74 2.94 -26.35
N ALA A 485 -31.81 4.24 -26.69
CA ALA A 485 -30.61 5.04 -26.91
C ALA A 485 -29.98 5.51 -25.61
N PHE A 486 -28.66 5.50 -25.56
CA PHE A 486 -27.83 6.13 -24.54
C PHE A 486 -26.56 6.67 -25.21
N THR A 487 -25.88 7.55 -24.51
CA THR A 487 -24.65 8.21 -24.95
C THR A 487 -23.69 8.36 -23.76
N TRP A 488 -22.68 9.16 -23.91
CA TRP A 488 -21.78 9.58 -22.82
C TRP A 488 -21.71 11.10 -22.76
N SER A 489 -21.43 11.62 -21.58
CA SER A 489 -21.09 13.02 -21.35
C SER A 489 -19.65 13.12 -20.87
N GLN A 490 -19.00 14.22 -21.22
CA GLN A 490 -17.68 14.57 -20.79
C GLN A 490 -17.75 15.91 -20.03
N THR A 491 -17.18 15.95 -18.84
CA THR A 491 -17.11 17.14 -17.99
C THR A 491 -15.66 17.42 -17.65
N ALA A 492 -15.10 18.50 -18.19
CA ALA A 492 -13.75 18.92 -17.82
C ALA A 492 -13.71 19.36 -16.36
N LEU A 493 -12.72 18.92 -15.63
CA LEU A 493 -12.44 19.29 -14.26
C LEU A 493 -11.29 20.28 -14.26
N ALA A 494 -11.60 21.58 -14.18
CA ALA A 494 -10.64 22.63 -14.46
C ALA A 494 -9.84 23.09 -13.23
N THR A 495 -10.28 22.74 -12.01
CA THR A 495 -9.60 23.14 -10.76
C THR A 495 -9.53 21.98 -9.78
N GLU A 496 -8.61 22.07 -8.82
CA GLU A 496 -8.41 21.06 -7.78
C GLU A 496 -9.68 20.75 -6.97
N LYS A 497 -10.51 21.76 -6.68
CA LYS A 497 -11.79 21.55 -5.97
C LYS A 497 -12.84 20.88 -6.84
N GLN A 498 -12.87 21.17 -8.13
CA GLN A 498 -13.75 20.48 -9.08
C GLN A 498 -13.34 19.01 -9.24
N ALA A 499 -12.07 18.68 -9.07
CA ALA A 499 -11.52 17.34 -9.20
C ALA A 499 -11.68 16.46 -7.95
N GLN A 500 -12.44 16.90 -6.95
CA GLN A 500 -12.80 16.08 -5.79
C GLN A 500 -14.06 15.27 -6.11
N ARG A 501 -13.90 14.03 -6.63
CA ARG A 501 -14.97 13.27 -7.25
C ARG A 501 -15.26 11.94 -6.55
N VAL A 502 -16.49 11.48 -6.72
CA VAL A 502 -16.98 10.18 -6.22
C VAL A 502 -17.31 9.29 -7.41
N ALA A 503 -16.87 8.04 -7.36
CA ALA A 503 -17.23 7.02 -8.35
C ALA A 503 -18.74 6.76 -8.32
N ASP A 504 -19.31 6.52 -9.50
CA ASP A 504 -20.73 6.21 -9.64
C ASP A 504 -20.89 5.07 -10.67
N THR A 505 -21.11 3.86 -10.17
CA THR A 505 -21.32 2.67 -11.00
C THR A 505 -22.64 2.69 -11.77
N SER A 506 -23.63 3.48 -11.33
CA SER A 506 -24.93 3.58 -11.99
C SER A 506 -24.85 4.26 -13.36
N VAL A 507 -23.82 5.08 -13.57
CA VAL A 507 -23.51 5.78 -14.82
C VAL A 507 -22.17 5.36 -15.41
N ALA A 508 -21.59 4.26 -14.93
CA ALA A 508 -20.28 3.75 -15.36
C ALA A 508 -19.19 4.83 -15.39
N ARG A 509 -19.17 5.71 -14.36
CA ARG A 509 -18.24 6.84 -14.25
C ARG A 509 -16.79 6.39 -14.32
N THR A 510 -16.02 7.07 -15.18
CA THR A 510 -14.56 6.96 -15.30
C THR A 510 -13.95 8.36 -15.36
N TRP A 511 -12.62 8.42 -15.20
CA TRP A 511 -11.88 9.67 -15.34
C TRP A 511 -10.81 9.52 -16.42
N GLU A 512 -10.89 10.39 -17.40
CA GLU A 512 -10.01 10.40 -18.56
C GLU A 512 -8.94 11.47 -18.37
N VAL A 513 -7.66 11.07 -18.47
CA VAL A 513 -6.53 11.98 -18.55
C VAL A 513 -6.13 12.13 -20.00
N GLN A 514 -6.34 13.32 -20.55
CA GLN A 514 -6.06 13.65 -21.94
C GLN A 514 -4.74 14.44 -22.06
N SER A 515 -3.94 14.13 -23.08
CA SER A 515 -2.87 15.03 -23.50
C SER A 515 -3.45 16.36 -24.03
N ALA A 516 -2.90 17.49 -23.61
CA ALA A 516 -3.29 18.79 -24.12
C ALA A 516 -2.69 19.11 -25.49
N SER A 517 -1.65 18.36 -25.91
CA SER A 517 -0.85 18.69 -27.10
C SER A 517 -0.91 17.64 -28.21
N ARG A 518 -1.25 16.38 -27.92
CA ARG A 518 -1.20 15.28 -28.88
C ARG A 518 -2.57 14.71 -29.20
N THR A 519 -2.79 14.39 -30.47
CA THR A 519 -4.00 13.73 -30.98
C THR A 519 -3.63 12.43 -31.68
N ASN A 520 -4.57 11.49 -31.73
CA ASN A 520 -4.46 10.24 -32.45
C ASN A 520 -4.90 10.38 -33.91
N ILE A 521 -4.89 9.27 -34.67
CA ILE A 521 -5.24 9.22 -36.10
C ILE A 521 -6.65 9.73 -36.39
N THR A 522 -7.57 9.70 -35.42
CA THR A 522 -8.95 10.20 -35.59
C THR A 522 -9.09 11.69 -35.23
N GLY A 523 -8.01 12.33 -34.78
CA GLY A 523 -8.01 13.72 -34.33
C GLY A 523 -8.50 13.93 -32.88
N ALA A 524 -8.79 12.85 -32.15
CA ALA A 524 -9.11 12.90 -30.72
C ALA A 524 -7.81 13.05 -29.87
N PRO A 525 -7.85 13.71 -28.71
CA PRO A 525 -6.72 13.72 -27.79
C PRO A 525 -6.29 12.30 -27.43
N THR A 526 -4.98 12.06 -27.33
CA THR A 526 -4.48 10.81 -26.76
C THR A 526 -4.73 10.81 -25.26
N ALA A 527 -5.17 9.68 -24.71
CA ALA A 527 -5.64 9.63 -23.34
C ALA A 527 -5.46 8.24 -22.67
N TYR A 528 -5.56 8.25 -21.35
CA TYR A 528 -5.77 7.08 -20.51
C TYR A 528 -7.00 7.29 -19.62
N HIS A 529 -7.79 6.23 -19.41
CA HIS A 529 -8.92 6.22 -18.50
C HIS A 529 -8.58 5.50 -17.20
N LEU A 530 -8.88 6.11 -16.06
CA LEU A 530 -8.95 5.45 -14.77
C LEU A 530 -10.35 4.85 -14.60
N TYR A 531 -10.41 3.53 -14.47
CA TYR A 531 -11.63 2.74 -14.20
C TYR A 531 -11.61 2.34 -12.72
N PRO A 532 -12.40 2.99 -11.86
CA PRO A 532 -12.49 2.61 -10.46
C PRO A 532 -13.22 1.27 -10.32
N GLN A 533 -12.76 0.44 -9.40
CA GLN A 533 -13.58 -0.68 -8.91
C GLN A 533 -14.59 -0.18 -7.86
N PRO A 534 -15.74 -0.85 -7.69
CA PRO A 534 -16.70 -0.49 -6.66
C PRO A 534 -16.05 -0.53 -5.26
N THR A 535 -16.00 0.62 -4.60
CA THR A 535 -15.45 0.79 -3.25
C THR A 535 -16.34 1.74 -2.47
N ALA A 536 -16.63 1.44 -1.21
CA ALA A 536 -17.27 2.40 -0.32
C ALA A 536 -16.29 3.52 0.05
N LEU A 537 -16.77 4.74 0.17
CA LEU A 537 -16.00 5.83 0.81
C LEU A 537 -15.82 5.55 2.30
N LEU A 538 -14.96 6.34 2.94
CA LEU A 538 -14.80 6.32 4.39
C LEU A 538 -16.18 6.41 5.08
N MET A 539 -16.49 5.42 5.92
CA MET A 539 -17.78 5.29 6.61
C MET A 539 -17.84 6.08 7.93
N ALA A 540 -16.72 6.61 8.41
CA ALA A 540 -16.69 7.49 9.57
C ALA A 540 -17.51 8.77 9.29
N ASP A 541 -18.21 9.28 10.33
CA ASP A 541 -18.98 10.52 10.21
C ASP A 541 -18.11 11.68 9.71
N PRO A 542 -18.56 12.49 8.76
CA PRO A 542 -17.80 13.62 8.23
C PRO A 542 -17.29 14.61 9.28
N ALA A 543 -17.94 14.69 10.45
CA ALA A 543 -17.52 15.55 11.56
C ALA A 543 -16.49 14.87 12.49
N SER A 544 -16.15 13.62 12.26
CA SER A 544 -15.21 12.86 13.09
C SER A 544 -13.76 13.27 12.85
N SER A 545 -12.90 13.06 13.85
CA SER A 545 -11.45 13.25 13.71
C SER A 545 -10.86 12.29 12.67
N VAL A 546 -11.42 11.10 12.50
CA VAL A 546 -11.01 10.15 11.48
C VAL A 546 -11.22 10.72 10.08
N ALA A 547 -12.40 11.33 9.80
CA ALA A 547 -12.67 11.96 8.52
C ALA A 547 -11.78 13.18 8.27
N ALA A 548 -11.45 13.95 9.30
CA ALA A 548 -10.53 15.08 9.18
C ALA A 548 -9.10 14.65 8.88
N ARG A 549 -8.62 13.54 9.48
CA ARG A 549 -7.27 12.98 9.28
C ARG A 549 -7.17 12.25 7.94
N ALA A 550 -8.15 11.42 7.61
CA ALA A 550 -8.22 10.61 6.40
C ALA A 550 -9.06 11.28 5.30
N ALA A 551 -8.96 12.60 5.14
CA ALA A 551 -9.76 13.36 4.18
C ALA A 551 -9.63 12.82 2.74
N PHE A 552 -8.49 12.25 2.36
CA PHE A 552 -8.29 11.61 1.06
C PHE A 552 -9.32 10.51 0.78
N ALA A 553 -9.75 9.77 1.82
CA ALA A 553 -10.69 8.66 1.70
C ALA A 553 -12.17 9.11 1.67
N THR A 554 -12.45 10.42 1.75
CA THR A 554 -13.80 10.98 1.60
C THR A 554 -14.22 11.18 0.14
N LYS A 555 -13.32 10.97 -0.80
CA LYS A 555 -13.54 11.00 -2.25
C LYS A 555 -12.80 9.82 -2.88
N HIS A 556 -13.30 9.33 -4.02
CA HIS A 556 -12.60 8.32 -4.81
C HIS A 556 -11.49 8.91 -5.67
N LEU A 557 -11.61 10.18 -6.05
CA LEU A 557 -10.61 10.90 -6.81
C LEU A 557 -10.40 12.30 -6.26
N TRP A 558 -9.13 12.67 -6.14
CA TRP A 558 -8.64 14.03 -6.07
C TRP A 558 -7.65 14.23 -7.23
N ALA A 559 -7.56 15.43 -7.76
CA ALA A 559 -6.44 15.80 -8.61
C ALA A 559 -5.88 17.14 -8.16
N THR A 560 -4.55 17.24 -8.20
CA THR A 560 -3.80 18.46 -7.85
C THR A 560 -2.85 18.80 -9.00
N ALA A 561 -2.52 20.07 -9.14
CA ALA A 561 -1.35 20.45 -9.91
C ALA A 561 -0.11 19.87 -9.23
N TYR A 562 0.87 19.39 -10.01
CA TYR A 562 2.12 18.87 -9.49
C TYR A 562 2.86 19.92 -8.65
N GLU A 563 3.38 19.49 -7.52
CA GLU A 563 4.24 20.28 -6.66
C GLU A 563 5.28 19.34 -6.03
N PRO A 564 6.59 19.63 -6.15
CA PRO A 564 7.62 18.87 -5.45
C PRO A 564 7.32 18.83 -3.93
N GLY A 565 7.46 17.67 -3.32
CA GLY A 565 7.18 17.49 -1.89
C GLY A 565 5.72 17.22 -1.51
N GLN A 566 4.74 17.38 -2.41
CA GLN A 566 3.38 16.90 -2.22
C GLN A 566 3.29 15.40 -2.52
N LEU A 567 3.72 14.57 -1.57
CA LEU A 567 3.88 13.13 -1.76
C LEU A 567 2.83 12.29 -1.02
N TRP A 568 2.22 12.82 0.05
CA TRP A 568 1.42 12.00 0.96
C TRP A 568 0.02 12.59 1.17
N PRO A 569 -1.05 11.82 0.88
CA PRO A 569 -2.42 12.33 0.89
C PRO A 569 -2.94 12.66 2.30
N GLY A 570 -2.38 12.06 3.35
CA GLY A 570 -2.64 12.36 4.78
C GLY A 570 -1.64 13.34 5.40
N GLY A 571 -0.69 13.87 4.61
CA GLY A 571 0.42 14.71 5.10
C GLY A 571 1.62 13.90 5.58
N ARG A 572 2.68 14.61 5.99
CA ARG A 572 3.94 14.00 6.44
C ARG A 572 3.78 13.25 7.76
N TYR A 573 3.00 13.80 8.70
CA TYR A 573 2.82 13.29 10.06
C TYR A 573 1.34 13.06 10.41
N PRO A 574 0.67 12.03 9.87
CA PRO A 574 -0.73 11.75 10.22
C PRO A 574 -0.87 11.22 11.65
N ASN A 575 0.21 10.74 12.26
CA ASN A 575 0.21 10.19 13.62
C ASN A 575 -0.16 11.26 14.64
N ALA A 576 -1.20 11.03 15.43
CA ALA A 576 -1.74 11.96 16.44
C ALA A 576 -2.01 13.38 15.90
N HIS A 577 -2.23 13.54 14.60
CA HIS A 577 -2.53 14.82 13.94
C HIS A 577 -4.01 15.16 14.04
N GLN A 578 -4.32 16.46 14.19
CA GLN A 578 -5.71 16.96 14.31
C GLN A 578 -6.54 16.78 13.01
N GLY A 579 -5.88 16.71 11.86
CA GLY A 579 -6.50 16.64 10.53
C GLY A 579 -6.23 17.90 9.70
N GLY A 580 -6.63 17.85 8.42
CA GLY A 580 -6.51 18.97 7.49
C GLY A 580 -5.21 19.03 6.69
N SER A 581 -4.19 18.22 7.00
CA SER A 581 -2.97 18.12 6.21
C SER A 581 -3.15 17.21 4.98
N GLY A 582 -2.15 17.20 4.11
CA GLY A 582 -2.18 16.43 2.87
C GLY A 582 -3.14 17.03 1.84
N LEU A 583 -4.01 16.23 1.25
CA LEU A 583 -4.87 16.67 0.15
C LEU A 583 -5.75 17.89 0.45
N PRO A 584 -6.33 18.05 1.64
CA PRO A 584 -7.02 19.30 1.98
C PRO A 584 -6.12 20.54 1.90
N GLU A 585 -4.90 20.44 2.39
CA GLU A 585 -3.90 21.50 2.34
C GLU A 585 -3.42 21.74 0.92
N TYR A 586 -3.10 20.67 0.16
CA TYR A 586 -2.60 20.74 -1.21
C TYR A 586 -3.60 21.42 -2.15
N SER A 587 -4.90 21.14 -1.99
CA SER A 587 -5.98 21.69 -2.81
C SER A 587 -6.64 22.95 -2.26
N ALA A 588 -6.15 23.49 -1.13
CA ALA A 588 -6.73 24.68 -0.49
C ALA A 588 -6.73 25.90 -1.42
N GLY A 589 -5.67 26.05 -2.22
CA GLY A 589 -5.48 27.12 -3.18
C GLY A 589 -6.38 27.07 -4.41
N ASP A 590 -7.05 25.91 -4.65
CA ASP A 590 -7.91 25.69 -5.82
C ASP A 590 -7.22 26.05 -7.14
N ARG A 591 -5.99 25.56 -7.33
CA ARG A 591 -5.18 25.83 -8.51
C ARG A 591 -5.86 25.32 -9.79
N PRO A 592 -5.64 25.97 -10.94
CA PRO A 592 -6.03 25.41 -12.24
C PRO A 592 -5.29 24.11 -12.51
N ILE A 593 -5.97 23.16 -13.17
CA ILE A 593 -5.42 21.85 -13.55
C ILE A 593 -5.74 21.49 -15.01
N ASP A 594 -6.20 22.41 -15.83
CA ASP A 594 -6.52 22.18 -17.24
C ASP A 594 -5.33 22.57 -18.12
N GLY A 595 -4.66 21.57 -18.67
CA GLY A 595 -3.43 21.74 -19.46
C GLY A 595 -2.19 21.95 -18.60
N GLU A 596 -2.20 21.42 -17.39
CA GLU A 596 -1.12 21.54 -16.40
C GLU A 596 -0.52 20.17 -16.11
N ASP A 597 0.60 20.15 -15.38
CA ASP A 597 1.20 18.93 -14.82
C ASP A 597 0.34 18.42 -13.65
N LEU A 598 -0.19 17.21 -13.78
CA LEU A 598 -1.23 16.67 -12.92
C LEU A 598 -0.78 15.49 -12.05
N VAL A 599 -1.25 15.48 -10.80
CA VAL A 599 -1.20 14.31 -9.94
C VAL A 599 -2.61 13.86 -9.60
N LEU A 600 -2.94 12.61 -9.93
CA LEU A 600 -4.18 11.95 -9.49
C LEU A 600 -3.93 11.21 -8.18
N TRP A 601 -4.90 11.31 -7.28
CA TRP A 601 -4.95 10.60 -6.02
C TRP A 601 -6.22 9.77 -6.01
N HIS A 602 -6.09 8.46 -6.14
CA HIS A 602 -7.25 7.57 -6.25
C HIS A 602 -7.39 6.71 -4.99
N THR A 603 -8.51 6.90 -4.29
CA THR A 603 -8.87 6.06 -3.14
C THR A 603 -9.67 4.85 -3.61
N PHE A 604 -9.18 3.67 -3.26
CA PHE A 604 -9.80 2.37 -3.49
C PHE A 604 -9.64 1.51 -2.24
N GLY A 605 -10.38 0.41 -2.13
CA GLY A 605 -10.26 -0.43 -0.95
C GLY A 605 -11.46 -1.34 -0.74
N LEU A 606 -11.62 -1.83 0.46
CA LEU A 606 -12.68 -2.74 0.86
C LEU A 606 -13.27 -2.36 2.21
N THR A 607 -14.55 -2.69 2.40
CA THR A 607 -15.24 -2.64 3.68
C THR A 607 -15.39 -4.08 4.15
N HIS A 608 -14.62 -4.44 5.17
CA HIS A 608 -14.58 -5.79 5.70
C HIS A 608 -15.63 -5.98 6.78
N ILE A 609 -16.56 -6.90 6.54
CA ILE A 609 -17.52 -7.42 7.51
C ILE A 609 -17.05 -8.84 7.82
N PRO A 610 -16.29 -9.07 8.92
CA PRO A 610 -15.65 -10.35 9.19
C PRO A 610 -16.63 -11.51 9.29
N ARG A 611 -16.16 -12.69 8.91
CA ARG A 611 -16.93 -13.95 8.88
C ARG A 611 -16.09 -15.09 9.47
N THR A 612 -16.73 -16.21 9.76
CA THR A 612 -16.05 -17.39 10.35
C THR A 612 -14.91 -17.93 9.49
N GLU A 613 -15.01 -17.76 8.16
CA GLU A 613 -13.98 -18.18 7.19
C GLU A 613 -12.70 -17.32 7.23
N ASP A 614 -12.74 -16.16 7.89
CA ASP A 614 -11.57 -15.29 8.07
C ASP A 614 -10.70 -15.72 9.27
N TRP A 615 -11.09 -16.78 9.97
CA TRP A 615 -10.37 -17.28 11.13
C TRP A 615 -9.83 -18.70 10.92
N PRO A 616 -8.59 -19.01 11.39
CA PRO A 616 -7.65 -18.16 12.16
C PRO A 616 -6.80 -17.22 11.31
N ILE A 617 -6.78 -17.40 10.00
CA ILE A 617 -6.08 -16.54 9.04
C ILE A 617 -7.00 -16.27 7.84
N MET A 618 -7.06 -15.01 7.42
CA MET A 618 -7.98 -14.54 6.41
C MET A 618 -7.54 -14.99 5.00
N PRO A 619 -8.40 -15.64 4.21
CA PRO A 619 -8.18 -15.76 2.78
C PRO A 619 -8.05 -14.35 2.17
N VAL A 620 -7.23 -14.24 1.12
CA VAL A 620 -6.99 -12.94 0.47
C VAL A 620 -8.29 -12.32 0.00
N ASP A 621 -8.51 -11.05 0.36
CA ASP A 621 -9.52 -10.17 -0.22
C ASP A 621 -8.85 -9.13 -1.13
N TYR A 622 -9.55 -8.65 -2.17
CA TYR A 622 -8.96 -7.91 -3.28
C TYR A 622 -9.63 -6.55 -3.47
N ALA A 623 -8.80 -5.52 -3.70
CA ALA A 623 -9.25 -4.21 -4.11
C ALA A 623 -8.30 -3.64 -5.18
N GLY A 624 -8.79 -2.76 -6.07
CA GLY A 624 -7.89 -2.21 -7.08
C GLY A 624 -8.59 -1.27 -8.05
N PHE A 625 -7.89 -0.97 -9.15
CA PHE A 625 -8.39 -0.17 -10.26
C PHE A 625 -7.61 -0.48 -11.54
N TRP A 626 -8.14 0.03 -12.67
CA TRP A 626 -7.48 -0.06 -13.96
C TRP A 626 -7.14 1.34 -14.48
N PHE A 627 -6.01 1.45 -15.17
CA PHE A 627 -5.63 2.63 -15.94
C PHE A 627 -5.32 2.17 -17.37
N LYS A 628 -6.21 2.51 -18.34
CA LYS A 628 -6.20 1.91 -19.67
C LYS A 628 -6.06 2.97 -20.76
N PRO A 629 -5.35 2.66 -21.86
CA PRO A 629 -5.27 3.56 -22.99
C PRO A 629 -6.66 3.82 -23.59
N TYR A 630 -6.94 5.06 -23.95
CA TYR A 630 -8.14 5.49 -24.64
C TYR A 630 -7.76 6.43 -25.78
N GLY A 631 -7.66 5.86 -26.96
CA GLY A 631 -7.11 6.60 -28.11
C GLY A 631 -5.65 7.03 -27.95
N PHE A 632 -4.92 6.49 -26.99
CA PHE A 632 -3.49 6.69 -26.84
C PHE A 632 -2.73 6.10 -28.02
N LEU A 633 -3.22 5.00 -28.58
CA LEU A 633 -2.67 4.29 -29.72
C LEU A 633 -3.60 4.42 -30.93
N ASP A 634 -3.04 4.34 -32.13
CA ASP A 634 -3.78 4.46 -33.40
C ASP A 634 -4.44 3.16 -33.82
N VAL A 635 -3.96 2.00 -33.32
CA VAL A 635 -4.45 0.67 -33.60
C VAL A 635 -4.33 -0.20 -32.33
N ASN A 636 -4.93 -1.39 -32.36
CA ASN A 636 -4.74 -2.37 -31.31
C ASN A 636 -3.27 -2.83 -31.27
N PRO A 637 -2.50 -2.54 -30.19
CA PRO A 637 -1.07 -2.85 -30.10
C PRO A 637 -0.77 -4.34 -29.95
N ALA A 638 -1.81 -5.16 -29.75
CA ALA A 638 -1.68 -6.59 -29.51
C ALA A 638 -1.99 -7.44 -30.77
N MET A 639 -2.01 -6.83 -31.95
CA MET A 639 -2.27 -7.55 -33.21
C MET A 639 -1.09 -8.42 -33.63
N ASP A 640 0.13 -8.05 -33.29
CA ASP A 640 1.38 -8.74 -33.62
C ASP A 640 1.81 -9.79 -32.58
N VAL A 641 1.03 -9.96 -31.51
CA VAL A 641 1.27 -11.02 -30.51
C VAL A 641 1.24 -12.39 -31.22
N PRO A 642 2.25 -13.27 -31.00
CA PRO A 642 2.35 -14.56 -31.68
C PRO A 642 1.11 -15.43 -31.48
N GLU A 643 0.78 -16.21 -32.51
CA GLU A 643 -0.30 -17.20 -32.42
C GLU A 643 0.06 -18.27 -31.36
N SER A 644 -0.91 -18.58 -30.51
CA SER A 644 -0.78 -19.68 -29.56
C SER A 644 -0.82 -21.00 -30.32
N SER A 645 0.27 -21.76 -30.32
CA SER A 645 0.29 -23.10 -30.91
C SER A 645 0.04 -24.16 -29.84
N GLN A 646 -0.52 -25.32 -30.25
CA GLN A 646 -0.66 -26.49 -29.36
C GLN A 646 0.70 -27.00 -28.84
N ALA A 647 1.79 -26.67 -29.52
CA ALA A 647 3.14 -27.01 -29.08
C ALA A 647 3.58 -26.26 -27.82
N HIS A 648 2.95 -25.09 -27.53
CA HIS A 648 3.19 -24.31 -26.31
C HIS A 648 2.17 -24.58 -25.19
N ALA A 649 1.03 -25.23 -25.52
CA ALA A 649 0.18 -25.84 -24.51
C ALA A 649 0.92 -27.06 -24.00
N GLY A 650 1.66 -26.94 -22.91
CA GLY A 650 2.56 -27.94 -22.36
C GLY A 650 2.13 -29.35 -22.72
N ALA A 651 2.96 -30.09 -23.46
CA ALA A 651 2.65 -31.39 -23.99
C ALA A 651 1.99 -32.22 -22.89
N GLY A 652 0.68 -32.40 -23.01
CA GLY A 652 -0.04 -33.36 -22.18
C GLY A 652 0.70 -34.68 -22.39
N ARG A 653 1.55 -35.05 -21.44
CA ARG A 653 2.06 -36.39 -21.37
C ARG A 653 0.81 -37.27 -21.34
N ASP A 654 0.72 -38.12 -22.34
CA ASP A 654 -0.31 -39.14 -22.51
C ASP A 654 -0.91 -39.58 -21.16
N GLY A 655 -2.14 -39.17 -20.87
CA GLY A 655 -2.73 -39.58 -19.60
C GLY A 655 -4.16 -39.17 -19.28
N CYS A 656 -4.86 -38.42 -20.14
CA CYS A 656 -6.25 -38.05 -19.84
C CYS A 656 -7.28 -38.31 -20.95
N CYS A 657 -7.06 -39.23 -21.87
CA CYS A 657 -8.10 -39.81 -22.71
C CYS A 657 -7.77 -41.28 -22.97
N GLY A 658 -7.89 -42.14 -21.94
CA GLY A 658 -8.01 -43.57 -22.14
C GLY A 658 -9.41 -43.88 -22.62
N GLY A 659 -9.57 -44.31 -23.88
CA GLY A 659 -10.83 -44.83 -24.42
C GLY A 659 -11.27 -44.10 -25.68
N GLY A 660 -11.14 -44.82 -26.80
CA GLY A 660 -11.41 -44.38 -28.15
C GLY A 660 -12.74 -43.66 -28.35
N ASP A 661 -12.62 -42.78 -29.23
CA ASP A 661 -13.51 -42.30 -30.28
C ASP A 661 -13.29 -40.79 -30.51
N ALA A 662 -13.13 -40.46 -31.78
CA ALA A 662 -12.82 -39.14 -32.28
C ALA A 662 -13.73 -38.05 -31.67
N CYS A 663 -13.16 -37.12 -30.91
CA CYS A 663 -13.78 -35.80 -30.69
C CYS A 663 -13.70 -35.01 -32.00
N ALA A 664 -14.72 -35.14 -32.82
CA ALA A 664 -15.03 -34.22 -33.90
C ALA A 664 -15.50 -32.89 -33.26
N CYS A 665 -14.62 -31.93 -33.07
CA CYS A 665 -15.00 -30.53 -32.93
C CYS A 665 -15.30 -30.01 -34.34
N ALA A 666 -16.48 -30.35 -34.84
CA ALA A 666 -17.13 -29.71 -35.97
C ALA A 666 -18.47 -29.15 -35.48
N HIS A 667 -18.53 -27.86 -35.42
CA HIS A 667 -19.61 -26.87 -35.64
C HIS A 667 -19.54 -25.74 -34.62
#